data_ec0b71b7a093b068bb51f8e3a15cf4ec
#
_entry.id   ec0b71b7a093b068bb51f8e3a15cf4ec
#
_cell.length_a   1.000
_cell.length_b   1.000
_cell.length_c   1.000
_cell.angle_alpha   90.00
_cell.angle_beta   90.00
_cell.angle_gamma   90.00
#
_symmetry.space_group_name_H-M   'P 1'
#
loop_
_entity.id
_entity.type
_entity.pdbx_description
1 polymer ?
#
loop_
_entity_poly.entity_id
_entity_poly.type
_entity_poly.pdbx_seq_one_letter_code
_entity_poly.pdbx_strand_id
1 'polypeptide(L)'
;RKGQDKLGELMTALHRSEIMTKNHDFQHFQGAWIMPQDQRRGGVVLYLHGGGYTCGSLEYAKGFSSVLAAECGVRVFCAAYRLAPEHRYPAAVEDALEAYQYLLKKGYAGHQILLCGESAGGGLIYALCLKLKELGLPLPCGLIGISPWTDLTGSGKSYEENREVDPSMSPELLQFYAKCYTDDPADPLCSPLFGDLTGFPPSLLFVGGDEVMLDDTRMLHQKLVKSGCRSKLIVAPERWHAYVLYCLSENMPQDFETINRFMDKVLSPARSLRWMKLDNAAKIYPAAKRRNWNNFFRISATLTEPVDVAVLRSALDVTARRFPSIAVRLRRGMFWYYLEQIPHSPAIQEEKSCPLAHAPFHEVRQCAFRVLVYHNRFAVEFFHALTDGTGGLTFFKTLLAEYLSQKYGLTIPAGDGVLGRLEEPDAEELEDSFLRYAGNIKASRKEATAWHLTGTPEKDGFKDLVTLMIPAPALKECAKAHGVTVTELLCAAMMQAICQLQAEKVPQRSRRKPVKVLLPVNLRNLFPSKTLRNFASYITPEVDPRMGDYTFDEICAAVHHRMGLENNPQTMRAKFAANVASEQSPLLRVMPLFIKNLAMKAVFDTVGECKSCLCLSNLGVVRLPEVMAPYVARMDFIIGVQAKAPHNCGVLTWNDTVYINC
;
A
#
# COMPACT_ATOMS: atom_id res chain seq x y z
N ARG A 1 -41.91 9.30 -1.43
CA ARG A 1 -40.53 9.84 -1.48
C ARG A 1 -40.22 10.71 -0.24
N LYS A 2 -40.94 11.81 0.03
CA LYS A 2 -40.63 12.72 1.16
C LYS A 2 -40.58 12.05 2.55
N GLY A 3 -41.38 11.04 2.81
CA GLY A 3 -41.39 10.30 4.09
C GLY A 3 -40.16 9.43 4.26
N GLN A 4 -39.70 8.79 3.19
CA GLN A 4 -38.50 7.97 3.18
C GLN A 4 -37.22 8.82 3.38
N ASP A 5 -37.16 10.00 2.73
CA ASP A 5 -36.06 10.94 2.89
C ASP A 5 -35.91 11.40 4.35
N LYS A 6 -37.02 11.76 5.00
CA LYS A 6 -37.06 12.13 6.42
C LYS A 6 -36.57 11.00 7.34
N LEU A 7 -36.94 9.74 7.04
CA LEU A 7 -36.49 8.59 7.78
C LEU A 7 -34.97 8.41 7.60
N GLY A 8 -34.45 8.55 6.38
CA GLY A 8 -33.04 8.49 6.09
C GLY A 8 -32.22 9.57 6.79
N GLU A 9 -32.71 10.82 6.77
CA GLU A 9 -32.10 11.95 7.49
C GLU A 9 -32.07 11.70 9.00
N LEU A 10 -33.13 11.17 9.59
CA LEU A 10 -33.18 10.84 11.02
C LEU A 10 -32.17 9.77 11.38
N MET A 11 -32.10 8.66 10.64
CA MET A 11 -31.14 7.58 10.86
C MET A 11 -29.70 8.08 10.76
N THR A 12 -29.41 8.90 9.76
CA THR A 12 -28.06 9.51 9.59
C THR A 12 -27.74 10.44 10.76
N ALA A 13 -28.70 11.22 11.25
CA ALA A 13 -28.52 12.14 12.36
C ALA A 13 -28.23 11.42 13.69
N LEU A 14 -28.86 10.27 13.93
CA LEU A 14 -28.65 9.45 15.14
C LEU A 14 -27.20 8.95 15.24
N HIS A 15 -26.54 8.68 14.13
CA HIS A 15 -25.17 8.16 14.09
C HIS A 15 -24.13 9.21 13.65
N ARG A 16 -24.48 10.50 13.59
CA ARG A 16 -23.62 11.58 13.10
C ARG A 16 -22.25 11.68 13.78
N SER A 17 -22.16 11.37 15.06
CA SER A 17 -20.92 11.37 15.82
C SER A 17 -20.04 10.15 15.57
N GLU A 18 -20.56 9.09 14.96
CA GLU A 18 -19.90 7.80 14.79
C GLU A 18 -19.42 7.55 13.35
N ILE A 19 -19.86 8.39 12.41
CA ILE A 19 -19.59 8.22 10.99
C ILE A 19 -19.10 9.50 10.32
N MET A 20 -18.44 9.35 9.16
CA MET A 20 -18.17 10.41 8.19
C MET A 20 -18.84 10.07 6.87
N THR A 21 -19.46 11.05 6.22
CA THR A 21 -20.11 10.88 4.92
C THR A 21 -19.38 11.66 3.83
N LYS A 22 -19.33 11.09 2.61
CA LYS A 22 -18.77 11.74 1.44
C LYS A 22 -19.53 11.34 0.18
N ASN A 23 -20.21 12.28 -0.46
CA ASN A 23 -20.91 12.03 -1.71
C ASN A 23 -19.97 11.75 -2.87
N HIS A 24 -20.46 11.02 -3.85
CA HIS A 24 -19.81 10.73 -5.13
C HIS A 24 -20.83 10.80 -6.26
N ASP A 25 -20.52 11.59 -7.29
CA ASP A 25 -21.37 11.74 -8.46
C ASP A 25 -20.90 10.81 -9.57
N PHE A 26 -21.82 10.02 -10.12
CA PHE A 26 -21.68 9.29 -11.37
C PHE A 26 -22.29 10.11 -12.50
N GLN A 27 -22.24 9.61 -13.72
CA GLN A 27 -22.81 10.33 -14.86
C GLN A 27 -24.33 10.45 -14.79
N HIS A 28 -25.01 9.41 -14.26
CA HIS A 28 -26.47 9.31 -14.30
C HIS A 28 -27.13 9.19 -12.92
N PHE A 29 -26.36 8.93 -11.88
CA PHE A 29 -26.86 8.76 -10.51
C PHE A 29 -25.82 9.23 -9.48
N GLN A 30 -26.21 9.22 -8.21
CA GLN A 30 -25.33 9.61 -7.11
C GLN A 30 -25.11 8.46 -6.14
N GLY A 31 -23.96 8.45 -5.49
CA GLY A 31 -23.64 7.55 -4.40
C GLY A 31 -23.02 8.29 -3.22
N ALA A 32 -22.88 7.60 -2.11
CA ALA A 32 -22.18 8.14 -0.94
C ALA A 32 -21.35 7.08 -0.22
N TRP A 33 -20.19 7.48 0.23
CA TRP A 33 -19.41 6.76 1.21
C TRP A 33 -19.86 7.10 2.62
N ILE A 34 -20.08 6.07 3.42
CA ILE A 34 -20.32 6.15 4.85
C ILE A 34 -19.18 5.41 5.54
N MET A 35 -18.38 6.12 6.29
CA MET A 35 -17.16 5.61 6.91
C MET A 35 -17.30 5.64 8.43
N PRO A 36 -17.27 4.51 9.13
CA PRO A 36 -17.33 4.48 10.58
C PRO A 36 -16.03 5.06 11.17
N GLN A 37 -16.14 5.73 12.32
CA GLN A 37 -14.97 6.18 13.08
C GLN A 37 -14.23 4.99 13.67
N ASP A 38 -14.96 3.98 14.18
CA ASP A 38 -14.42 2.70 14.66
C ASP A 38 -14.57 1.62 13.57
N GLN A 39 -13.59 1.55 12.66
CA GLN A 39 -13.59 0.53 11.62
C GLN A 39 -13.07 -0.81 12.16
N ARG A 40 -13.95 -1.78 12.34
CA ARG A 40 -13.66 -3.12 12.85
C ARG A 40 -13.41 -4.15 11.74
N ARG A 41 -13.96 -3.93 10.52
CA ARG A 41 -13.88 -4.86 9.39
C ARG A 41 -13.22 -4.23 8.18
N GLY A 42 -12.40 -5.03 7.50
CA GLY A 42 -11.87 -4.71 6.18
C GLY A 42 -12.95 -4.90 5.10
N GLY A 43 -12.73 -4.30 3.93
CA GLY A 43 -13.68 -4.37 2.83
C GLY A 43 -14.73 -3.25 2.87
N VAL A 44 -15.81 -3.46 2.12
CA VAL A 44 -16.88 -2.48 1.91
C VAL A 44 -18.22 -3.20 1.69
N VAL A 45 -19.29 -2.62 2.21
CA VAL A 45 -20.67 -3.00 1.85
C VAL A 45 -21.14 -2.10 0.72
N LEU A 46 -21.59 -2.68 -0.39
CA LEU A 46 -22.39 -1.96 -1.38
C LEU A 46 -23.87 -2.12 -0.98
N TYR A 47 -24.47 -1.01 -0.61
CA TYR A 47 -25.87 -0.98 -0.21
C TYR A 47 -26.76 -0.43 -1.32
N LEU A 48 -27.82 -1.20 -1.64
CA LEU A 48 -28.85 -0.84 -2.62
C LEU A 48 -30.20 -0.73 -1.90
N HIS A 49 -30.79 0.46 -1.96
CA HIS A 49 -32.01 0.76 -1.22
C HIS A 49 -33.27 0.16 -1.85
N GLY A 50 -34.33 0.01 -1.07
CA GLY A 50 -35.64 -0.39 -1.52
C GLY A 50 -36.51 0.76 -2.08
N GLY A 51 -37.78 0.47 -2.25
CA GLY A 51 -38.78 1.43 -2.75
C GLY A 51 -39.44 1.02 -4.06
N GLY A 52 -39.55 -0.30 -4.34
CA GLY A 52 -40.26 -0.84 -5.50
C GLY A 52 -39.71 -0.36 -6.84
N TYR A 53 -38.42 -0.05 -6.93
CA TYR A 53 -37.73 0.56 -8.08
C TYR A 53 -38.30 1.94 -8.49
N THR A 54 -39.29 2.50 -7.77
CA THR A 54 -39.97 3.75 -8.10
C THR A 54 -39.76 4.85 -7.07
N CYS A 55 -39.27 4.50 -5.89
CA CYS A 55 -39.02 5.39 -4.77
C CYS A 55 -37.63 5.20 -4.21
N GLY A 56 -37.17 6.21 -3.49
CA GLY A 56 -35.84 6.24 -2.87
C GLY A 56 -35.04 7.46 -3.32
N SER A 57 -34.03 7.78 -2.56
CA SER A 57 -33.10 8.89 -2.83
C SER A 57 -31.75 8.61 -2.19
N LEU A 58 -30.77 9.48 -2.43
CA LEU A 58 -29.47 9.39 -1.77
C LEU A 58 -29.59 9.53 -0.24
N GLU A 59 -30.47 10.43 0.24
CA GLU A 59 -30.66 10.62 1.68
C GLU A 59 -31.31 9.40 2.34
N TYR A 60 -32.26 8.76 1.65
CA TYR A 60 -32.86 7.50 2.12
C TYR A 60 -31.78 6.38 2.17
N ALA A 61 -30.98 6.23 1.11
CA ALA A 61 -29.90 5.24 1.05
C ALA A 61 -28.83 5.44 2.13
N LYS A 62 -28.48 6.70 2.45
CA LYS A 62 -27.56 7.04 3.54
C LYS A 62 -28.07 6.61 4.90
N GLY A 63 -29.40 6.63 5.13
CA GLY A 63 -29.98 6.32 6.42
C GLY A 63 -29.56 4.97 6.97
N PHE A 64 -29.98 3.88 6.34
CA PHE A 64 -29.62 2.54 6.80
C PHE A 64 -28.12 2.23 6.60
N SER A 65 -27.49 2.83 5.60
CA SER A 65 -26.02 2.75 5.44
C SER A 65 -25.26 3.31 6.65
N SER A 66 -25.81 4.35 7.30
CA SER A 66 -25.23 4.94 8.51
C SER A 66 -25.34 3.99 9.70
N VAL A 67 -26.47 3.32 9.84
CA VAL A 67 -26.69 2.29 10.86
C VAL A 67 -25.73 1.11 10.64
N LEU A 68 -25.65 0.58 9.41
CA LEU A 68 -24.72 -0.51 9.07
C LEU A 68 -23.26 -0.12 9.36
N ALA A 69 -22.85 1.09 9.01
CA ALA A 69 -21.49 1.55 9.24
C ALA A 69 -21.16 1.65 10.73
N ALA A 70 -22.04 2.26 11.53
CA ALA A 70 -21.85 2.43 12.96
C ALA A 70 -21.90 1.09 13.72
N GLU A 71 -23.00 0.33 13.54
CA GLU A 71 -23.23 -0.92 14.28
C GLU A 71 -22.29 -2.06 13.86
N CYS A 72 -21.91 -2.11 12.59
CA CYS A 72 -21.06 -3.18 12.09
C CYS A 72 -19.58 -2.77 11.97
N GLY A 73 -19.22 -1.51 12.13
CA GLY A 73 -17.83 -1.04 12.00
C GLY A 73 -17.23 -1.35 10.63
N VAL A 74 -17.99 -1.20 9.56
CA VAL A 74 -17.62 -1.47 8.17
C VAL A 74 -17.87 -0.25 7.29
N ARG A 75 -17.03 -0.02 6.29
CA ARG A 75 -17.33 1.01 5.28
C ARG A 75 -18.53 0.60 4.45
N VAL A 76 -19.42 1.56 4.19
CA VAL A 76 -20.56 1.35 3.30
C VAL A 76 -20.48 2.33 2.14
N PHE A 77 -20.72 1.86 0.93
CA PHE A 77 -21.01 2.68 -0.23
C PHE A 77 -22.45 2.45 -0.64
N CYS A 78 -23.26 3.48 -0.64
CA CYS A 78 -24.65 3.39 -1.08
C CYS A 78 -24.84 4.07 -2.44
N ALA A 79 -25.69 3.50 -3.29
CA ALA A 79 -26.03 4.04 -4.60
C ALA A 79 -27.51 4.39 -4.68
N ALA A 80 -27.81 5.64 -5.07
CA ALA A 80 -29.15 6.08 -5.40
C ALA A 80 -29.37 5.88 -6.91
N TYR A 81 -29.60 4.64 -7.29
CA TYR A 81 -29.77 4.24 -8.69
C TYR A 81 -31.01 4.87 -9.32
N ARG A 82 -31.03 4.96 -10.66
CA ARG A 82 -32.16 5.52 -11.43
C ARG A 82 -33.44 4.76 -11.21
N LEU A 83 -34.55 5.47 -11.11
CA LEU A 83 -35.85 4.96 -10.71
C LEU A 83 -36.86 4.98 -11.86
N ALA A 84 -37.74 4.01 -11.85
CA ALA A 84 -38.94 3.96 -12.72
C ALA A 84 -40.02 4.93 -12.21
N PRO A 85 -40.94 5.35 -13.06
CA PRO A 85 -41.10 5.02 -14.48
C PRO A 85 -40.14 5.81 -15.39
N GLU A 86 -39.44 6.86 -14.88
CA GLU A 86 -38.58 7.73 -15.67
C GLU A 86 -37.44 6.93 -16.30
N HIS A 87 -36.91 5.95 -15.56
CA HIS A 87 -35.84 5.04 -16.00
C HIS A 87 -36.23 3.61 -15.67
N ARG A 88 -36.82 2.93 -16.63
CA ARG A 88 -37.28 1.55 -16.50
C ARG A 88 -36.08 0.57 -16.55
N TYR A 89 -36.32 -0.71 -16.31
CA TYR A 89 -35.35 -1.76 -16.56
C TYR A 89 -34.73 -1.59 -17.96
N PRO A 90 -33.39 -1.70 -18.09
CA PRO A 90 -32.41 -2.21 -17.12
C PRO A 90 -31.66 -1.14 -16.29
N ALA A 91 -32.10 0.12 -16.24
CA ALA A 91 -31.35 1.24 -15.68
C ALA A 91 -30.82 0.99 -14.25
N ALA A 92 -31.65 0.44 -13.35
CA ALA A 92 -31.23 0.14 -11.97
C ALA A 92 -30.12 -0.93 -11.91
N VAL A 93 -30.18 -1.95 -12.79
CA VAL A 93 -29.16 -2.99 -12.88
C VAL A 93 -27.83 -2.44 -13.41
N GLU A 94 -27.89 -1.56 -14.41
CA GLU A 94 -26.72 -0.86 -14.97
C GLU A 94 -26.03 0.01 -13.93
N ASP A 95 -26.79 0.81 -13.17
CA ASP A 95 -26.27 1.68 -12.12
C ASP A 95 -25.67 0.88 -10.95
N ALA A 96 -26.30 -0.23 -10.57
CA ALA A 96 -25.76 -1.15 -9.56
C ALA A 96 -24.44 -1.80 -10.04
N LEU A 97 -24.36 -2.16 -11.32
CA LEU A 97 -23.14 -2.68 -11.93
C LEU A 97 -22.03 -1.61 -11.97
N GLU A 98 -22.37 -0.37 -12.35
CA GLU A 98 -21.40 0.74 -12.37
C GLU A 98 -20.87 1.03 -10.94
N ALA A 99 -21.74 1.01 -9.93
CA ALA A 99 -21.34 1.18 -8.54
C ALA A 99 -20.41 0.03 -8.08
N TYR A 100 -20.69 -1.21 -8.46
CA TYR A 100 -19.83 -2.35 -8.16
C TYR A 100 -18.45 -2.23 -8.85
N GLN A 101 -18.44 -1.91 -10.14
CA GLN A 101 -17.19 -1.69 -10.90
C GLN A 101 -16.39 -0.50 -10.36
N TYR A 102 -17.07 0.54 -9.86
CA TYR A 102 -16.39 1.65 -9.17
C TYR A 102 -15.64 1.15 -7.94
N LEU A 103 -16.21 0.26 -7.14
CA LEU A 103 -15.53 -0.33 -5.98
C LEU A 103 -14.32 -1.18 -6.41
N LEU A 104 -14.45 -1.97 -7.49
CA LEU A 104 -13.31 -2.70 -8.07
C LEU A 104 -12.19 -1.73 -8.51
N LYS A 105 -12.54 -0.64 -9.21
CA LYS A 105 -11.60 0.42 -9.61
C LYS A 105 -10.97 1.15 -8.42
N LYS A 106 -11.64 1.18 -7.26
CA LYS A 106 -11.10 1.72 -5.99
C LYS A 106 -10.13 0.75 -5.31
N GLY A 107 -9.91 -0.44 -5.87
CA GLY A 107 -8.96 -1.43 -5.38
C GLY A 107 -9.56 -2.47 -4.42
N TYR A 108 -10.88 -2.54 -4.29
CA TYR A 108 -11.51 -3.66 -3.59
C TYR A 108 -11.58 -4.87 -4.51
N ALA A 109 -11.12 -6.02 -4.03
CA ALA A 109 -11.36 -7.28 -4.72
C ALA A 109 -12.79 -7.79 -4.43
N GLY A 110 -13.35 -8.65 -5.29
CA GLY A 110 -14.70 -9.18 -5.08
C GLY A 110 -14.92 -9.77 -3.68
N HIS A 111 -13.93 -10.53 -3.16
CA HIS A 111 -13.98 -11.10 -1.81
C HIS A 111 -13.90 -10.06 -0.67
N GLN A 112 -13.77 -8.78 -0.98
CA GLN A 112 -13.80 -7.65 -0.04
C GLN A 112 -15.07 -6.80 -0.18
N ILE A 113 -15.97 -7.13 -1.11
CA ILE A 113 -17.23 -6.44 -1.34
C ILE A 113 -18.37 -7.35 -0.86
N LEU A 114 -19.17 -6.85 0.06
CA LEU A 114 -20.41 -7.47 0.50
C LEU A 114 -21.58 -6.68 -0.11
N LEU A 115 -22.60 -7.34 -0.63
CA LEU A 115 -23.81 -6.65 -1.06
C LEU A 115 -24.88 -6.72 0.04
N CYS A 116 -25.56 -5.61 0.27
CA CYS A 116 -26.71 -5.53 1.16
C CYS A 116 -27.82 -4.75 0.46
N GLY A 117 -29.04 -5.21 0.59
CA GLY A 117 -30.19 -4.49 0.04
C GLY A 117 -31.49 -4.95 0.67
N GLU A 118 -32.46 -4.04 0.69
CA GLU A 118 -33.82 -4.35 1.16
C GLU A 118 -34.87 -4.20 0.06
N SER A 119 -35.93 -4.98 0.13
CA SER A 119 -37.06 -4.90 -0.80
C SER A 119 -36.63 -5.01 -2.27
N ALA A 120 -36.95 -4.05 -3.12
CA ALA A 120 -36.42 -3.96 -4.49
C ALA A 120 -34.88 -3.98 -4.57
N GLY A 121 -34.18 -3.26 -3.67
CA GLY A 121 -32.74 -3.31 -3.56
C GLY A 121 -32.24 -4.69 -3.14
N GLY A 122 -33.01 -5.41 -2.33
CA GLY A 122 -32.77 -6.81 -1.99
C GLY A 122 -32.87 -7.74 -3.20
N GLY A 123 -33.82 -7.53 -4.11
CA GLY A 123 -33.85 -8.21 -5.41
C GLY A 123 -32.68 -7.82 -6.31
N LEU A 124 -32.36 -6.51 -6.34
CA LEU A 124 -31.32 -5.94 -7.18
C LEU A 124 -29.92 -6.49 -6.86
N ILE A 125 -29.58 -6.83 -5.59
CA ILE A 125 -28.29 -7.45 -5.28
C ILE A 125 -28.13 -8.86 -5.90
N TYR A 126 -29.23 -9.62 -6.03
CA TYR A 126 -29.22 -10.93 -6.71
C TYR A 126 -29.17 -10.76 -8.23
N ALA A 127 -29.93 -9.81 -8.79
CA ALA A 127 -29.86 -9.45 -10.21
C ALA A 127 -28.45 -8.99 -10.59
N LEU A 128 -27.80 -8.19 -9.76
CA LEU A 128 -26.41 -7.78 -9.95
C LEU A 128 -25.47 -9.01 -9.98
N CYS A 129 -25.64 -9.99 -9.09
CA CYS A 129 -24.84 -11.20 -9.11
C CYS A 129 -25.02 -12.01 -10.40
N LEU A 130 -26.25 -12.11 -10.93
CA LEU A 130 -26.48 -12.73 -12.24
C LEU A 130 -25.73 -11.98 -13.34
N LYS A 131 -25.80 -10.65 -13.34
CA LYS A 131 -25.09 -9.82 -14.32
C LYS A 131 -23.58 -9.92 -14.20
N LEU A 132 -23.02 -10.00 -12.99
CA LEU A 132 -21.60 -10.22 -12.78
C LEU A 132 -21.14 -11.59 -13.31
N LYS A 133 -21.94 -12.66 -13.13
CA LYS A 133 -21.69 -13.98 -13.73
C LYS A 133 -21.68 -13.92 -15.26
N GLU A 134 -22.67 -13.30 -15.84
CA GLU A 134 -22.77 -13.11 -17.30
C GLU A 134 -21.52 -12.42 -17.87
N LEU A 135 -21.00 -11.40 -17.18
CA LEU A 135 -19.83 -10.63 -17.60
C LEU A 135 -18.48 -11.24 -17.18
N GLY A 136 -18.47 -12.37 -16.46
CA GLY A 136 -17.24 -12.97 -15.94
C GLY A 136 -16.50 -12.10 -14.92
N LEU A 137 -17.21 -11.19 -14.23
CA LEU A 137 -16.64 -10.33 -13.22
C LEU A 137 -16.58 -11.02 -11.84
N PRO A 138 -15.64 -10.64 -10.94
CA PRO A 138 -15.55 -11.24 -9.62
C PRO A 138 -16.84 -11.08 -8.84
N LEU A 139 -17.35 -12.16 -8.24
CA LEU A 139 -18.51 -12.13 -7.36
C LEU A 139 -18.16 -11.54 -5.98
N PRO A 140 -19.14 -10.94 -5.25
CA PRO A 140 -18.97 -10.46 -3.88
C PRO A 140 -18.69 -11.60 -2.90
N CYS A 141 -18.23 -11.25 -1.67
CA CYS A 141 -17.96 -12.25 -0.63
C CYS A 141 -19.20 -12.77 0.09
N GLY A 142 -20.31 -12.07 -0.01
CA GLY A 142 -21.58 -12.42 0.64
C GLY A 142 -22.72 -11.48 0.24
N LEU A 143 -23.96 -11.90 0.54
CA LEU A 143 -25.19 -11.17 0.27
C LEU A 143 -26.02 -11.06 1.55
N ILE A 144 -26.56 -9.89 1.84
CA ILE A 144 -27.55 -9.67 2.91
C ILE A 144 -28.81 -9.13 2.25
N GLY A 145 -29.85 -9.94 2.18
CA GLY A 145 -31.17 -9.56 1.67
C GLY A 145 -32.15 -9.35 2.81
N ILE A 146 -32.73 -8.17 2.90
CA ILE A 146 -33.76 -7.83 3.88
C ILE A 146 -35.09 -7.73 3.13
N SER A 147 -35.98 -8.67 3.37
CA SER A 147 -37.27 -8.79 2.66
C SER A 147 -37.13 -8.63 1.13
N PRO A 148 -36.20 -9.38 0.50
CA PRO A 148 -35.81 -9.15 -0.89
C PRO A 148 -36.96 -9.46 -1.85
N TRP A 149 -37.32 -8.51 -2.72
CA TRP A 149 -38.31 -8.69 -3.77
C TRP A 149 -37.67 -9.37 -4.99
N THR A 150 -37.82 -10.69 -5.06
CA THR A 150 -37.11 -11.55 -6.03
C THR A 150 -38.03 -12.19 -7.08
N ASP A 151 -39.33 -11.99 -6.95
CA ASP A 151 -40.35 -12.43 -7.89
C ASP A 151 -41.38 -11.30 -8.17
N LEU A 152 -41.17 -10.60 -9.26
CA LEU A 152 -42.06 -9.51 -9.68
C LEU A 152 -43.40 -10.03 -10.27
N THR A 153 -43.52 -11.35 -10.48
CA THR A 153 -44.79 -11.97 -10.92
C THR A 153 -45.75 -12.18 -9.77
N GLY A 154 -45.25 -12.20 -8.52
CA GLY A 154 -46.07 -12.40 -7.32
C GLY A 154 -46.64 -13.81 -7.23
N SER A 155 -45.84 -14.84 -7.57
CA SER A 155 -46.29 -16.24 -7.61
C SER A 155 -46.40 -16.91 -6.23
N GLY A 156 -45.89 -16.27 -5.17
CA GLY A 156 -45.91 -16.80 -3.81
C GLY A 156 -47.31 -16.85 -3.20
N LYS A 157 -47.61 -17.86 -2.39
CA LYS A 157 -48.90 -18.00 -1.71
C LYS A 157 -49.13 -16.90 -0.67
N SER A 158 -48.05 -16.42 -0.05
CA SER A 158 -48.11 -15.35 0.96
C SER A 158 -48.70 -14.05 0.43
N TYR A 159 -48.72 -13.83 -0.88
CA TYR A 159 -49.42 -12.68 -1.50
C TYR A 159 -50.90 -12.68 -1.21
N GLU A 160 -51.55 -13.84 -1.12
CA GLU A 160 -52.95 -13.96 -0.75
C GLU A 160 -53.14 -14.20 0.77
N GLU A 161 -52.27 -15.06 1.37
CA GLU A 161 -52.38 -15.45 2.77
C GLU A 161 -52.16 -14.27 3.73
N ASN A 162 -51.21 -13.37 3.40
CA ASN A 162 -50.84 -12.21 4.22
C ASN A 162 -51.44 -10.89 3.72
N ARG A 163 -52.34 -10.91 2.72
CA ARG A 163 -52.94 -9.71 2.11
C ARG A 163 -53.52 -8.73 3.12
N GLU A 164 -54.27 -9.24 4.11
CA GLU A 164 -54.96 -8.43 5.12
C GLU A 164 -54.11 -8.22 6.38
N VAL A 165 -52.97 -8.93 6.49
CA VAL A 165 -52.12 -8.92 7.69
C VAL A 165 -50.95 -7.97 7.53
N ASP A 166 -50.37 -7.86 6.32
CA ASP A 166 -49.27 -6.96 6.04
C ASP A 166 -49.70 -5.49 6.13
N PRO A 167 -49.21 -4.72 7.12
CA PRO A 167 -49.61 -3.32 7.29
C PRO A 167 -48.95 -2.36 6.30
N SER A 168 -47.98 -2.84 5.49
CA SER A 168 -47.10 -1.98 4.70
C SER A 168 -47.17 -2.22 3.19
N MET A 169 -47.45 -3.44 2.76
CA MET A 169 -47.49 -3.83 1.35
C MET A 169 -48.78 -4.55 0.99
N SER A 170 -49.22 -4.39 -0.27
CA SER A 170 -50.32 -5.18 -0.83
C SER A 170 -49.94 -5.74 -2.19
N PRO A 171 -50.55 -6.85 -2.64
CA PRO A 171 -50.32 -7.41 -3.97
C PRO A 171 -50.54 -6.40 -5.10
N GLU A 172 -51.55 -5.55 -4.98
CA GLU A 172 -51.90 -4.52 -5.98
C GLU A 172 -50.81 -3.45 -6.09
N LEU A 173 -50.24 -3.04 -4.94
CA LEU A 173 -49.16 -2.06 -4.89
C LEU A 173 -47.91 -2.63 -5.52
N LEU A 174 -47.53 -3.88 -5.20
CA LEU A 174 -46.40 -4.56 -5.79
C LEU A 174 -46.56 -4.77 -7.30
N GLN A 175 -47.75 -5.16 -7.75
CA GLN A 175 -48.07 -5.27 -9.16
C GLN A 175 -47.95 -3.93 -9.91
N PHE A 176 -48.39 -2.85 -9.27
CA PHE A 176 -48.20 -1.50 -9.82
C PHE A 176 -46.72 -1.15 -9.98
N TYR A 177 -45.91 -1.40 -8.96
CA TYR A 177 -44.45 -1.16 -9.05
C TYR A 177 -43.78 -2.01 -10.13
N ALA A 178 -44.14 -3.29 -10.24
CA ALA A 178 -43.63 -4.18 -11.29
C ALA A 178 -43.91 -3.64 -12.70
N LYS A 179 -45.16 -3.18 -12.95
CA LYS A 179 -45.56 -2.57 -14.23
C LYS A 179 -44.81 -1.25 -14.52
N CYS A 180 -44.51 -0.47 -13.51
CA CYS A 180 -43.68 0.73 -13.68
C CYS A 180 -42.26 0.38 -14.09
N TYR A 181 -41.70 -0.71 -13.54
CA TYR A 181 -40.29 -1.08 -13.70
C TYR A 181 -40.01 -1.84 -15.01
N THR A 182 -40.85 -2.85 -15.36
CA THR A 182 -40.58 -3.74 -16.50
C THR A 182 -41.87 -4.13 -17.23
N ASP A 183 -41.72 -4.49 -18.51
CA ASP A 183 -42.78 -5.14 -19.30
C ASP A 183 -42.69 -6.66 -19.22
N ASP A 184 -41.55 -7.20 -18.81
CA ASP A 184 -41.34 -8.64 -18.58
C ASP A 184 -40.89 -8.89 -17.12
N PRO A 185 -41.87 -9.09 -16.22
CA PRO A 185 -41.58 -9.37 -14.81
C PRO A 185 -40.93 -10.75 -14.59
N ALA A 186 -40.91 -11.63 -15.59
CA ALA A 186 -40.29 -12.95 -15.50
C ALA A 186 -38.79 -12.96 -15.93
N ASP A 187 -38.28 -11.86 -16.49
CA ASP A 187 -36.86 -11.73 -16.80
C ASP A 187 -36.01 -11.99 -15.55
N PRO A 188 -35.01 -12.88 -15.60
CA PRO A 188 -34.14 -13.19 -14.45
C PRO A 188 -33.39 -12.00 -13.85
N LEU A 189 -33.15 -10.92 -14.59
CA LEU A 189 -32.55 -9.69 -14.06
C LEU A 189 -33.60 -8.76 -13.42
N CYS A 190 -34.88 -9.01 -13.64
CA CYS A 190 -35.98 -8.37 -12.91
C CYS A 190 -36.41 -9.21 -11.70
N SER A 191 -36.56 -10.52 -11.92
CA SER A 191 -36.97 -11.52 -10.94
C SER A 191 -35.86 -12.57 -10.77
N PRO A 192 -34.84 -12.30 -9.96
CA PRO A 192 -33.66 -13.19 -9.83
C PRO A 192 -34.00 -14.57 -9.28
N LEU A 193 -35.18 -14.76 -8.70
CA LEU A 193 -35.69 -16.07 -8.35
C LEU A 193 -35.72 -17.04 -9.57
N PHE A 194 -35.91 -16.55 -10.78
CA PHE A 194 -35.95 -17.38 -12.00
C PHE A 194 -34.58 -17.61 -12.64
N GLY A 195 -33.54 -16.90 -12.19
CA GLY A 195 -32.17 -17.02 -12.71
C GLY A 195 -31.42 -18.26 -12.20
N ASP A 196 -30.23 -18.54 -12.77
CA ASP A 196 -29.32 -19.58 -12.29
C ASP A 196 -28.46 -19.07 -11.13
N LEU A 197 -28.76 -19.56 -9.92
CA LEU A 197 -28.08 -19.16 -8.68
C LEU A 197 -26.86 -20.05 -8.34
N THR A 198 -26.46 -20.96 -9.22
CA THR A 198 -25.30 -21.84 -8.99
C THR A 198 -24.02 -21.01 -8.80
N GLY A 199 -23.27 -21.31 -7.73
CA GLY A 199 -22.02 -20.60 -7.41
C GLY A 199 -22.20 -19.22 -6.77
N PHE A 200 -23.39 -18.85 -6.34
CA PHE A 200 -23.62 -17.61 -5.63
C PHE A 200 -22.90 -17.59 -4.27
N PRO A 201 -22.52 -16.37 -3.80
CA PRO A 201 -21.91 -16.20 -2.50
C PRO A 201 -22.83 -16.64 -1.34
N PRO A 202 -22.29 -16.83 -0.13
CA PRO A 202 -23.11 -17.03 1.06
C PRO A 202 -24.14 -15.93 1.22
N SER A 203 -25.39 -16.30 1.54
CA SER A 203 -26.50 -15.37 1.69
C SER A 203 -27.09 -15.41 3.10
N LEU A 204 -27.35 -14.24 3.68
CA LEU A 204 -28.12 -14.04 4.90
C LEU A 204 -29.41 -13.32 4.52
N LEU A 205 -30.54 -13.93 4.86
CA LEU A 205 -31.87 -13.45 4.48
C LEU A 205 -32.70 -13.16 5.74
N PHE A 206 -33.36 -12.01 5.75
CA PHE A 206 -34.32 -11.61 6.78
C PHE A 206 -35.67 -11.37 6.11
N VAL A 207 -36.76 -11.76 6.76
CA VAL A 207 -38.12 -11.50 6.31
C VAL A 207 -39.10 -11.49 7.51
N GLY A 208 -40.07 -10.64 7.49
CA GLY A 208 -41.17 -10.65 8.44
C GLY A 208 -42.19 -11.77 8.16
N GLY A 209 -42.79 -12.34 9.22
CA GLY A 209 -43.78 -13.41 9.10
C GLY A 209 -45.08 -12.96 8.49
N ASP A 210 -45.43 -11.67 8.63
CA ASP A 210 -46.69 -11.08 8.20
C ASP A 210 -46.58 -10.43 6.80
N GLU A 211 -45.42 -10.52 6.15
CA GLU A 211 -45.22 -9.90 4.84
C GLU A 211 -45.94 -10.63 3.71
N VAL A 212 -46.52 -9.90 2.75
CA VAL A 212 -47.00 -10.47 1.48
C VAL A 212 -45.87 -11.09 0.66
N MET A 213 -44.64 -10.59 0.78
CA MET A 213 -43.44 -11.09 0.10
C MET A 213 -42.67 -12.17 0.89
N LEU A 214 -43.29 -12.78 1.91
CA LEU A 214 -42.67 -13.82 2.72
C LEU A 214 -42.14 -14.99 1.86
N ASP A 215 -42.95 -15.44 0.90
CA ASP A 215 -42.61 -16.55 0.05
C ASP A 215 -41.51 -16.23 -0.97
N ASP A 216 -41.37 -14.99 -1.41
CA ASP A 216 -40.24 -14.56 -2.24
C ASP A 216 -38.90 -14.95 -1.57
N THR A 217 -38.76 -14.57 -0.29
CA THR A 217 -37.55 -14.86 0.50
C THR A 217 -37.40 -16.36 0.79
N ARG A 218 -38.50 -17.06 1.09
CA ARG A 218 -38.48 -18.52 1.32
C ARG A 218 -38.07 -19.29 0.07
N MET A 219 -38.69 -18.97 -1.08
CA MET A 219 -38.35 -19.60 -2.36
C MET A 219 -36.93 -19.32 -2.79
N LEU A 220 -36.46 -18.09 -2.61
CA LEU A 220 -35.05 -17.72 -2.85
C LEU A 220 -34.10 -18.55 -1.98
N HIS A 221 -34.38 -18.66 -0.67
CA HIS A 221 -33.60 -19.49 0.24
C HIS A 221 -33.55 -20.95 -0.21
N GLN A 222 -34.68 -21.53 -0.51
CA GLN A 222 -34.78 -22.92 -0.97
C GLN A 222 -33.99 -23.14 -2.27
N LYS A 223 -34.10 -22.21 -3.22
CA LYS A 223 -33.38 -22.28 -4.49
C LYS A 223 -31.87 -22.15 -4.30
N LEU A 224 -31.39 -21.23 -3.44
CA LEU A 224 -29.97 -21.10 -3.11
C LEU A 224 -29.42 -22.41 -2.53
N VAL A 225 -30.11 -23.00 -1.55
CA VAL A 225 -29.71 -24.28 -0.94
C VAL A 225 -29.71 -25.41 -1.97
N LYS A 226 -30.75 -25.50 -2.81
CA LYS A 226 -30.83 -26.49 -3.89
C LYS A 226 -29.73 -26.33 -4.94
N SER A 227 -29.27 -25.10 -5.17
CA SER A 227 -28.12 -24.78 -6.05
C SER A 227 -26.76 -24.99 -5.39
N GLY A 228 -26.68 -25.57 -4.18
CA GLY A 228 -25.44 -25.83 -3.44
C GLY A 228 -24.83 -24.60 -2.76
N CYS A 229 -25.57 -23.48 -2.67
CA CYS A 229 -25.09 -22.26 -2.04
C CYS A 229 -25.42 -22.23 -0.54
N ARG A 230 -24.53 -21.63 0.25
CA ARG A 230 -24.80 -21.42 1.69
C ARG A 230 -25.82 -20.31 1.86
N SER A 231 -26.94 -20.60 2.47
CA SER A 231 -27.98 -19.63 2.77
C SER A 231 -28.54 -19.83 4.18
N LYS A 232 -28.71 -18.72 4.91
CA LYS A 232 -29.37 -18.68 6.21
C LYS A 232 -30.57 -17.76 6.12
N LEU A 233 -31.74 -18.27 6.50
CA LEU A 233 -33.00 -17.54 6.53
C LEU A 233 -33.40 -17.26 7.98
N ILE A 234 -33.81 -16.03 8.25
CA ILE A 234 -34.44 -15.56 9.50
C ILE A 234 -35.85 -15.10 9.15
N VAL A 235 -36.85 -15.77 9.67
CA VAL A 235 -38.24 -15.36 9.60
C VAL A 235 -38.63 -14.82 10.98
N ALA A 236 -38.92 -13.54 11.06
CA ALA A 236 -39.32 -12.88 12.31
C ALA A 236 -40.86 -12.92 12.44
N PRO A 237 -41.45 -13.69 13.40
CA PRO A 237 -42.90 -13.75 13.58
C PRO A 237 -43.48 -12.37 13.88
N GLU A 238 -44.67 -12.12 13.40
CA GLU A 238 -45.43 -10.89 13.68
C GLU A 238 -44.69 -9.60 13.29
N ARG A 239 -43.82 -9.69 12.24
CA ARG A 239 -43.07 -8.55 11.71
C ARG A 239 -43.48 -8.28 10.26
N TRP A 240 -43.42 -6.99 9.93
CA TRP A 240 -43.78 -6.42 8.64
C TRP A 240 -42.58 -6.26 7.71
N HIS A 241 -42.83 -5.72 6.52
CA HIS A 241 -41.87 -5.55 5.46
C HIS A 241 -40.64 -4.71 5.87
N ALA A 242 -39.44 -5.25 5.62
CA ALA A 242 -38.14 -4.63 5.88
C ALA A 242 -37.96 -4.17 7.35
N TYR A 243 -38.51 -4.92 8.30
CA TYR A 243 -38.49 -4.59 9.74
C TYR A 243 -37.11 -4.30 10.32
N VAL A 244 -36.05 -4.90 9.75
CA VAL A 244 -34.65 -4.73 10.20
C VAL A 244 -34.18 -3.27 10.06
N LEU A 245 -34.76 -2.48 9.15
CA LEU A 245 -34.41 -1.07 8.97
C LEU A 245 -34.90 -0.17 10.12
N TYR A 246 -35.86 -0.64 10.90
CA TYR A 246 -36.44 0.15 11.97
C TYR A 246 -35.63 0.02 13.26
N CYS A 247 -34.71 0.95 13.47
CA CYS A 247 -33.72 0.96 14.57
C CYS A 247 -34.32 0.98 15.99
N LEU A 248 -35.61 1.14 16.13
CA LEU A 248 -36.37 1.10 17.42
C LEU A 248 -37.03 -0.26 17.67
N SER A 249 -36.82 -1.25 16.81
CA SER A 249 -37.36 -2.59 16.96
C SER A 249 -36.70 -3.32 18.11
N GLU A 250 -37.46 -4.02 18.93
CA GLU A 250 -36.96 -4.86 20.04
C GLU A 250 -36.00 -5.96 19.55
N ASN A 251 -36.12 -6.37 18.29
CA ASN A 251 -35.28 -7.41 17.69
C ASN A 251 -33.92 -6.86 17.14
N MET A 252 -33.77 -5.55 17.05
CA MET A 252 -32.59 -4.92 16.46
C MET A 252 -31.27 -5.47 17.01
N PRO A 253 -31.04 -5.64 18.33
CA PRO A 253 -29.79 -6.15 18.84
C PRO A 253 -29.47 -7.58 18.36
N GLN A 254 -30.47 -8.46 18.27
CA GLN A 254 -30.29 -9.85 17.82
C GLN A 254 -30.05 -9.95 16.31
N ASP A 255 -30.73 -9.13 15.52
CA ASP A 255 -30.57 -9.08 14.08
C ASP A 255 -29.19 -8.54 13.72
N PHE A 256 -28.73 -7.46 14.35
CA PHE A 256 -27.40 -6.92 14.15
C PHE A 256 -26.31 -7.83 14.69
N GLU A 257 -26.54 -8.59 15.77
CA GLU A 257 -25.62 -9.65 16.19
C GLU A 257 -25.49 -10.74 15.10
N THR A 258 -26.60 -11.11 14.46
CA THR A 258 -26.60 -12.08 13.37
C THR A 258 -25.91 -11.53 12.12
N ILE A 259 -26.15 -10.26 11.76
CA ILE A 259 -25.44 -9.56 10.68
C ILE A 259 -23.93 -9.49 10.98
N ASN A 260 -23.55 -9.11 12.19
CA ASN A 260 -22.16 -9.03 12.63
C ASN A 260 -21.45 -10.39 12.53
N ARG A 261 -22.08 -11.47 13.03
CA ARG A 261 -21.54 -12.84 12.91
C ARG A 261 -21.40 -13.31 11.45
N PHE A 262 -22.31 -12.88 10.58
CA PHE A 262 -22.22 -13.18 9.15
C PHE A 262 -21.05 -12.42 8.51
N MET A 263 -20.95 -11.12 8.77
CA MET A 263 -19.86 -10.27 8.27
C MET A 263 -18.49 -10.78 8.73
N ASP A 264 -18.36 -11.24 9.98
CA ASP A 264 -17.12 -11.82 10.52
C ASP A 264 -16.66 -13.10 9.79
N LYS A 265 -17.60 -13.81 9.17
CA LYS A 265 -17.30 -15.02 8.38
C LYS A 265 -16.88 -14.72 6.95
N VAL A 266 -17.35 -13.62 6.37
CA VAL A 266 -17.16 -13.30 4.95
C VAL A 266 -16.22 -12.13 4.71
N LEU A 267 -16.06 -11.22 5.68
CA LEU A 267 -15.12 -10.11 5.63
C LEU A 267 -13.95 -10.36 6.59
N SER A 268 -12.74 -10.02 6.15
CA SER A 268 -11.59 -10.04 7.04
C SER A 268 -11.72 -8.96 8.12
N PRO A 269 -11.15 -9.15 9.33
CA PRO A 269 -11.03 -8.08 10.31
C PRO A 269 -10.37 -6.85 9.67
N ALA A 270 -10.77 -5.64 10.08
CA ALA A 270 -10.01 -4.46 9.72
C ALA A 270 -8.59 -4.65 10.23
N ARG A 271 -7.61 -4.61 9.31
CA ARG A 271 -6.20 -4.60 9.74
C ARG A 271 -6.04 -3.34 10.57
N SER A 272 -5.84 -3.50 11.89
CA SER A 272 -5.35 -2.39 12.70
C SER A 272 -4.05 -1.92 12.07
N LEU A 273 -3.99 -0.67 11.61
CA LEU A 273 -2.77 -0.13 11.01
C LEU A 273 -1.65 -0.28 12.02
N ARG A 274 -0.70 -1.16 11.73
CA ARG A 274 0.44 -1.40 12.61
C ARG A 274 1.30 -0.14 12.63
N TRP A 275 1.66 0.28 13.82
CA TRP A 275 2.67 1.31 14.00
C TRP A 275 3.98 0.66 14.46
N MET A 276 5.10 1.23 14.02
CA MET A 276 6.43 0.76 14.35
C MET A 276 7.32 1.94 14.76
N LYS A 277 8.20 1.71 15.72
CA LYS A 277 9.28 2.68 16.01
C LYS A 277 10.23 2.72 14.82
N LEU A 278 10.85 3.88 14.54
CA LEU A 278 11.99 3.91 13.63
C LEU A 278 13.11 3.03 14.19
N ASP A 279 13.81 2.31 13.31
CA ASP A 279 15.03 1.62 13.69
C ASP A 279 16.13 2.62 14.10
N ASN A 280 17.19 2.12 14.69
CA ASN A 280 18.25 2.95 15.24
C ASN A 280 18.88 3.87 14.18
N ALA A 281 19.14 3.37 12.96
CA ALA A 281 19.71 4.15 11.87
C ALA A 281 18.70 5.16 11.29
N ALA A 282 17.41 4.80 11.23
CA ALA A 282 16.38 5.60 10.60
C ALA A 282 16.11 6.95 11.29
N LYS A 283 16.38 7.06 12.58
CA LYS A 283 16.05 8.26 13.39
C LYS A 283 16.71 9.53 12.94
N ILE A 284 17.86 9.45 12.28
CA ILE A 284 18.59 10.62 11.79
C ILE A 284 17.91 11.27 10.58
N TYR A 285 17.29 10.49 9.70
CA TYR A 285 16.79 10.99 8.42
C TYR A 285 15.69 12.05 8.52
N PRO A 286 14.67 11.94 9.40
CA PRO A 286 13.69 12.99 9.57
C PRO A 286 14.28 14.29 10.16
N ALA A 287 15.34 14.19 10.99
CA ALA A 287 16.00 15.33 11.61
C ALA A 287 16.99 16.02 10.66
N ALA A 288 17.67 15.25 9.80
CA ALA A 288 18.65 15.74 8.82
C ALA A 288 18.03 16.45 7.61
N LYS A 289 16.73 16.67 7.60
CA LYS A 289 15.95 17.30 6.53
C LYS A 289 16.46 18.70 6.18
N ARG A 290 16.60 18.99 4.87
CA ARG A 290 16.89 20.32 4.30
C ARG A 290 15.89 20.69 3.20
N ARG A 291 15.81 21.99 2.85
CA ARG A 291 14.84 22.49 1.86
C ARG A 291 15.00 21.85 0.47
N ASN A 292 16.23 21.58 0.05
CA ASN A 292 16.57 21.10 -1.30
C ASN A 292 17.11 19.67 -1.29
N TRP A 293 16.96 18.92 -0.19
CA TRP A 293 17.54 17.61 -0.07
C TRP A 293 16.61 16.63 0.65
N ASN A 294 16.39 15.49 0.00
CA ASN A 294 15.61 14.37 0.51
C ASN A 294 16.51 13.14 0.64
N ASN A 295 16.41 12.46 1.76
CA ASN A 295 17.06 11.17 1.99
C ASN A 295 16.32 10.06 1.24
N PHE A 296 16.27 10.10 -0.09
CA PHE A 296 15.70 9.06 -0.92
C PHE A 296 16.79 8.34 -1.70
N PHE A 297 16.55 7.05 -1.96
CA PHE A 297 17.26 6.29 -2.97
C PHE A 297 16.27 5.63 -3.92
N ARG A 298 16.72 5.28 -5.12
CA ARG A 298 15.89 4.75 -6.19
C ARG A 298 16.42 3.42 -6.69
N ILE A 299 15.50 2.49 -6.94
CA ILE A 299 15.74 1.27 -7.71
C ILE A 299 14.75 1.26 -8.86
N SER A 300 15.23 0.96 -10.07
CA SER A 300 14.39 0.92 -11.26
C SER A 300 14.75 -0.25 -12.17
N ALA A 301 13.77 -0.69 -12.95
CA ALA A 301 13.96 -1.62 -14.05
C ALA A 301 13.40 -1.03 -15.35
N THR A 302 14.16 -1.16 -16.43
CA THR A 302 13.72 -0.93 -17.78
C THR A 302 13.33 -2.28 -18.37
N LEU A 303 12.09 -2.41 -18.79
CA LEU A 303 11.53 -3.64 -19.34
C LEU A 303 11.73 -3.69 -20.85
N THR A 304 11.55 -4.85 -21.44
CA THR A 304 11.58 -5.05 -22.91
C THR A 304 10.36 -4.45 -23.61
N GLU A 305 9.25 -4.26 -22.87
CA GLU A 305 8.00 -3.69 -23.36
C GLU A 305 7.51 -2.54 -22.47
N PRO A 306 6.60 -1.70 -22.98
CA PRO A 306 5.97 -0.64 -22.19
C PRO A 306 5.29 -1.17 -20.93
N VAL A 307 5.39 -0.37 -19.85
CA VAL A 307 4.77 -0.68 -18.57
C VAL A 307 3.26 -0.52 -18.65
N ASP A 308 2.52 -1.58 -18.34
CA ASP A 308 1.08 -1.50 -18.11
C ASP A 308 0.82 -0.96 -16.69
N VAL A 309 0.33 0.27 -16.61
CA VAL A 309 0.11 0.97 -15.33
C VAL A 309 -1.01 0.32 -14.52
N ALA A 310 -2.02 -0.26 -15.17
CA ALA A 310 -3.13 -0.93 -14.49
C ALA A 310 -2.67 -2.23 -13.82
N VAL A 311 -1.89 -3.04 -14.53
CA VAL A 311 -1.26 -4.25 -14.01
C VAL A 311 -0.27 -3.90 -12.89
N LEU A 312 0.57 -2.88 -13.08
CA LEU A 312 1.51 -2.43 -12.04
C LEU A 312 0.78 -1.96 -10.78
N ARG A 313 -0.37 -1.32 -10.92
CA ARG A 313 -1.21 -0.92 -9.79
C ARG A 313 -1.70 -2.13 -9.00
N SER A 314 -2.23 -3.13 -9.68
CA SER A 314 -2.67 -4.38 -9.06
C SER A 314 -1.51 -5.11 -8.36
N ALA A 315 -0.37 -5.22 -9.02
CA ALA A 315 0.84 -5.82 -8.46
C ALA A 315 1.36 -5.07 -7.21
N LEU A 316 1.30 -3.73 -7.23
CA LEU A 316 1.68 -2.90 -6.09
C LEU A 316 0.75 -3.14 -4.88
N ASP A 317 -0.55 -3.29 -5.10
CA ASP A 317 -1.51 -3.56 -4.03
C ASP A 317 -1.26 -4.94 -3.35
N VAL A 318 -0.86 -5.95 -4.13
CA VAL A 318 -0.45 -7.27 -3.59
C VAL A 318 0.87 -7.14 -2.81
N THR A 319 1.88 -6.52 -3.42
CA THR A 319 3.22 -6.39 -2.83
C THR A 319 3.20 -5.54 -1.56
N ALA A 320 2.48 -4.44 -1.52
CA ALA A 320 2.39 -3.58 -0.34
C ALA A 320 1.83 -4.31 0.89
N ARG A 321 0.93 -5.28 0.69
CA ARG A 321 0.42 -6.14 1.79
C ARG A 321 1.49 -7.06 2.35
N ARG A 322 2.38 -7.57 1.50
CA ARG A 322 3.51 -8.44 1.90
C ARG A 322 4.61 -7.69 2.67
N PHE A 323 4.71 -6.36 2.49
CA PHE A 323 5.76 -5.54 3.06
C PHE A 323 5.21 -4.46 4.03
N PRO A 324 4.66 -4.82 5.19
CA PRO A 324 4.07 -3.86 6.14
C PRO A 324 5.10 -2.92 6.80
N SER A 325 6.41 -3.20 6.69
CA SER A 325 7.48 -2.31 7.13
C SER A 325 7.85 -1.24 6.11
N ILE A 326 7.47 -1.42 4.84
CA ILE A 326 7.76 -0.50 3.73
C ILE A 326 6.49 0.28 3.34
N ALA A 327 5.33 -0.39 3.33
CA ALA A 327 4.04 0.24 3.04
C ALA A 327 3.56 1.09 4.23
N VAL A 328 4.31 2.15 4.54
CA VAL A 328 4.10 3.00 5.72
C VAL A 328 4.23 4.49 5.38
N ARG A 329 3.75 5.31 6.30
CA ARG A 329 3.91 6.76 6.32
C ARG A 329 4.61 7.21 7.60
N LEU A 330 5.32 8.33 7.54
CA LEU A 330 6.00 8.89 8.69
C LEU A 330 5.04 9.76 9.50
N ARG A 331 4.92 9.46 10.79
CA ARG A 331 4.12 10.23 11.76
C ARG A 331 5.01 10.90 12.80
N ARG A 332 4.54 12.01 13.33
CA ARG A 332 5.20 12.77 14.38
C ARG A 332 4.51 12.51 15.71
N GLY A 333 5.22 11.89 16.66
CA GLY A 333 4.81 11.80 18.06
C GLY A 333 5.37 12.95 18.89
N MET A 334 5.09 12.93 20.19
CA MET A 334 5.60 13.94 21.14
C MET A 334 7.12 13.82 21.34
N PHE A 335 7.64 12.61 21.45
CA PHE A 335 9.05 12.34 21.75
C PHE A 335 9.84 11.78 20.58
N TRP A 336 9.17 11.05 19.65
CA TRP A 336 9.80 10.37 18.52
C TRP A 336 8.92 10.40 17.28
N TYR A 337 9.53 10.26 16.11
CA TYR A 337 8.82 9.85 14.91
C TYR A 337 8.51 8.35 14.99
N TYR A 338 7.45 7.95 14.32
CA TYR A 338 7.07 6.54 14.15
C TYR A 338 6.55 6.29 12.73
N LEU A 339 6.57 5.03 12.32
CA LEU A 339 6.03 4.59 11.06
C LEU A 339 4.64 4.01 11.30
N GLU A 340 3.68 4.41 10.50
CA GLU A 340 2.31 3.91 10.53
C GLU A 340 1.98 3.30 9.18
N GLN A 341 1.48 2.08 9.15
CA GLN A 341 1.08 1.39 7.92
C GLN A 341 0.06 2.24 7.16
N ILE A 342 0.20 2.30 5.82
CA ILE A 342 -0.77 3.00 4.98
C ILE A 342 -1.97 2.09 4.68
N PRO A 343 -3.20 2.64 4.63
CA PRO A 343 -4.40 1.85 4.35
C PRO A 343 -4.47 1.37 2.88
N HIS A 344 -3.88 2.12 1.97
CA HIS A 344 -3.88 1.86 0.53
C HIS A 344 -2.51 2.15 -0.07
N SER A 345 -2.13 1.44 -1.12
CA SER A 345 -0.90 1.68 -1.85
C SER A 345 -0.87 3.11 -2.45
N PRO A 346 0.29 3.74 -2.59
CA PRO A 346 0.40 5.07 -3.18
C PRO A 346 -0.02 5.07 -4.66
N ALA A 347 -0.44 6.21 -5.16
CA ALA A 347 -0.69 6.37 -6.59
C ALA A 347 0.61 6.18 -7.38
N ILE A 348 0.51 5.52 -8.53
CA ILE A 348 1.60 5.46 -9.50
C ILE A 348 1.65 6.80 -10.23
N GLN A 349 2.83 7.39 -10.29
CA GLN A 349 3.05 8.72 -10.87
C GLN A 349 3.80 8.58 -12.21
N GLU A 350 3.49 9.45 -13.16
CA GLU A 350 4.32 9.62 -14.34
C GLU A 350 5.61 10.36 -13.98
N GLU A 351 6.76 9.85 -14.42
CA GLU A 351 8.04 10.51 -14.20
C GLU A 351 8.19 11.69 -15.18
N LYS A 352 8.18 12.91 -14.63
CA LYS A 352 8.19 14.16 -15.42
C LYS A 352 9.48 14.97 -15.26
N SER A 353 10.42 14.51 -14.44
CA SER A 353 11.63 15.25 -14.09
C SER A 353 12.79 14.29 -13.84
N CYS A 354 13.93 14.83 -13.39
CA CYS A 354 15.10 14.03 -13.03
C CYS A 354 14.80 12.99 -11.94
N PRO A 355 15.56 11.88 -11.90
CA PRO A 355 15.48 10.92 -10.80
C PRO A 355 15.70 11.57 -9.44
N LEU A 356 14.99 11.07 -8.42
CA LEU A 356 15.05 11.61 -7.06
C LEU A 356 14.70 13.12 -6.99
N ALA A 357 13.83 13.59 -7.88
CA ALA A 357 13.30 14.95 -7.83
C ALA A 357 12.76 15.27 -6.43
N HIS A 358 12.81 16.55 -6.05
CA HIS A 358 12.41 16.96 -4.72
C HIS A 358 10.99 16.53 -4.39
N ALA A 359 10.83 15.74 -3.32
CA ALA A 359 9.54 15.37 -2.75
C ALA A 359 9.27 16.24 -1.51
N PRO A 360 8.18 17.01 -1.49
CA PRO A 360 7.81 17.76 -0.31
C PRO A 360 7.58 16.83 0.89
N PHE A 361 8.01 17.23 2.08
CA PHE A 361 7.93 16.34 3.26
C PHE A 361 6.49 15.95 3.66
N HIS A 362 5.48 16.67 3.18
CA HIS A 362 4.09 16.27 3.40
C HIS A 362 3.73 14.99 2.63
N GLU A 363 4.39 14.69 1.50
CA GLU A 363 4.22 13.43 0.77
C GLU A 363 4.72 12.24 1.58
N VAL A 364 5.89 12.37 2.25
CA VAL A 364 6.42 11.34 3.17
C VAL A 364 5.46 11.05 4.33
N ARG A 365 4.65 12.06 4.72
CA ARG A 365 3.58 11.89 5.72
C ARG A 365 2.34 11.19 5.18
N GLN A 366 2.20 11.07 3.87
CA GLN A 366 1.13 10.30 3.22
C GLN A 366 1.60 8.89 2.87
N CYS A 367 2.78 8.80 2.26
CA CYS A 367 3.48 7.55 1.97
C CYS A 367 4.98 7.80 1.91
N ALA A 368 5.77 6.95 2.53
CA ALA A 368 7.22 7.15 2.62
C ALA A 368 8.00 6.47 1.47
N PHE A 369 7.32 6.00 0.43
CA PHE A 369 7.88 5.63 -0.86
C PHE A 369 6.96 6.08 -1.99
N ARG A 370 7.47 6.16 -3.22
CA ARG A 370 6.68 6.47 -4.42
C ARG A 370 7.06 5.56 -5.59
N VAL A 371 6.10 5.32 -6.47
CA VAL A 371 6.27 4.52 -7.68
C VAL A 371 6.10 5.42 -8.89
N LEU A 372 7.07 5.39 -9.79
CA LEU A 372 7.17 6.26 -10.96
C LEU A 372 7.25 5.40 -12.21
N VAL A 373 6.62 5.85 -13.30
CA VAL A 373 6.64 5.16 -14.60
C VAL A 373 7.04 6.14 -15.69
N TYR A 374 7.90 5.66 -16.61
CA TYR A 374 8.27 6.35 -17.82
C TYR A 374 8.46 5.33 -18.95
N HIS A 375 7.53 5.31 -19.91
CA HIS A 375 7.52 4.35 -21.04
C HIS A 375 7.66 2.88 -20.57
N ASN A 376 8.80 2.25 -20.85
CA ASN A 376 9.11 0.88 -20.49
C ASN A 376 9.87 0.74 -19.15
N ARG A 377 10.05 1.83 -18.40
CA ARG A 377 10.72 1.83 -17.11
C ARG A 377 9.74 2.13 -15.98
N PHE A 378 9.82 1.37 -14.89
CA PHE A 378 9.26 1.80 -13.62
C PHE A 378 10.32 1.82 -12.53
N ALA A 379 10.11 2.69 -11.57
CA ALA A 379 11.03 2.93 -10.47
C ALA A 379 10.28 3.01 -9.13
N VAL A 380 10.95 2.60 -8.06
CA VAL A 380 10.51 2.84 -6.69
C VAL A 380 11.57 3.70 -6.00
N GLU A 381 11.12 4.80 -5.43
CA GLU A 381 11.95 5.69 -4.63
C GLU A 381 11.56 5.58 -3.16
N PHE A 382 12.51 5.23 -2.32
CA PHE A 382 12.31 4.97 -0.90
C PHE A 382 12.90 6.10 -0.06
N PHE A 383 12.11 6.61 0.88
CA PHE A 383 12.65 7.43 1.95
C PHE A 383 13.50 6.55 2.86
N HIS A 384 14.77 6.90 3.04
CA HIS A 384 15.78 6.01 3.64
C HIS A 384 15.50 5.62 5.11
N ALA A 385 14.52 6.29 5.76
CA ALA A 385 14.03 5.87 7.08
C ALA A 385 13.20 4.57 7.06
N LEU A 386 12.81 4.06 5.88
CA LEU A 386 12.04 2.82 5.73
C LEU A 386 12.94 1.59 5.75
N THR A 387 13.97 1.65 4.91
CA THR A 387 14.77 0.49 4.52
C THR A 387 16.12 0.93 3.97
N ASP A 388 17.06 0.02 3.94
CA ASP A 388 18.33 0.15 3.22
C ASP A 388 18.24 -0.39 1.78
N GLY A 389 19.35 -0.33 1.04
CA GLY A 389 19.40 -0.80 -0.34
C GLY A 389 18.99 -2.27 -0.51
N THR A 390 19.33 -3.14 0.46
CA THR A 390 18.97 -4.57 0.42
C THR A 390 17.48 -4.80 0.58
N GLY A 391 16.86 -4.18 1.59
CA GLY A 391 15.42 -4.33 1.81
C GLY A 391 14.60 -3.65 0.70
N GLY A 392 15.07 -2.50 0.18
CA GLY A 392 14.46 -1.84 -0.99
C GLY A 392 14.54 -2.69 -2.26
N LEU A 393 15.70 -3.35 -2.49
CA LEU A 393 15.85 -4.26 -3.63
C LEU A 393 14.95 -5.49 -3.52
N THR A 394 14.78 -6.04 -2.31
CA THR A 394 13.87 -7.17 -2.06
C THR A 394 12.41 -6.78 -2.36
N PHE A 395 11.98 -5.61 -1.91
CA PHE A 395 10.65 -5.07 -2.26
C PHE A 395 10.49 -4.89 -3.76
N PHE A 396 11.47 -4.27 -4.42
CA PHE A 396 11.43 -4.00 -5.85
C PHE A 396 11.36 -5.27 -6.69
N LYS A 397 12.20 -6.27 -6.37
CA LYS A 397 12.18 -7.58 -7.06
C LYS A 397 10.84 -8.30 -6.89
N THR A 398 10.25 -8.24 -5.69
CA THR A 398 8.95 -8.87 -5.42
C THR A 398 7.82 -8.16 -6.16
N LEU A 399 7.86 -6.80 -6.26
CA LEU A 399 6.92 -6.04 -7.06
C LEU A 399 7.05 -6.36 -8.57
N LEU A 400 8.29 -6.43 -9.06
CA LEU A 400 8.57 -6.80 -10.45
C LEU A 400 8.08 -8.22 -10.76
N ALA A 401 8.31 -9.18 -9.85
CA ALA A 401 7.83 -10.55 -10.00
C ALA A 401 6.31 -10.61 -10.05
N GLU A 402 5.63 -9.89 -9.17
CA GLU A 402 4.16 -9.84 -9.18
C GLU A 402 3.61 -9.17 -10.45
N TYR A 403 4.24 -8.08 -10.90
CA TYR A 403 3.88 -7.43 -12.16
C TYR A 403 4.02 -8.36 -13.37
N LEU A 404 5.17 -9.04 -13.51
CA LEU A 404 5.40 -9.97 -14.62
C LEU A 404 4.47 -11.19 -14.55
N SER A 405 4.19 -11.69 -13.34
CA SER A 405 3.24 -12.77 -13.12
C SER A 405 1.84 -12.40 -13.60
N GLN A 406 1.36 -11.19 -13.25
CA GLN A 406 0.02 -10.72 -13.66
C GLN A 406 -0.04 -10.37 -15.15
N LYS A 407 1.02 -9.76 -15.71
CA LYS A 407 1.02 -9.32 -17.12
C LYS A 407 1.11 -10.49 -18.10
N TYR A 408 1.91 -11.50 -17.79
CA TYR A 408 2.24 -12.60 -18.71
C TYR A 408 1.75 -13.97 -18.22
N GLY A 409 1.06 -14.06 -17.08
CA GLY A 409 0.60 -15.33 -16.52
C GLY A 409 1.73 -16.24 -16.02
N LEU A 410 2.90 -15.68 -15.65
CA LEU A 410 4.08 -16.43 -15.27
C LEU A 410 3.99 -16.96 -13.83
N THR A 411 4.41 -18.21 -13.63
CA THR A 411 4.66 -18.75 -12.28
C THR A 411 6.10 -18.44 -11.88
N ILE A 412 6.27 -17.43 -11.01
CA ILE A 412 7.58 -16.99 -10.55
C ILE A 412 7.80 -17.48 -9.11
N PRO A 413 8.80 -18.35 -8.86
CA PRO A 413 9.07 -18.87 -7.52
C PRO A 413 9.63 -17.81 -6.59
N ALA A 414 9.48 -17.99 -5.27
CA ALA A 414 10.25 -17.29 -4.26
C ALA A 414 11.72 -17.73 -4.33
N GLY A 415 12.64 -16.80 -4.20
CA GLY A 415 14.08 -17.02 -4.32
C GLY A 415 14.79 -15.82 -4.93
N ASP A 416 16.11 -15.80 -4.90
CA ASP A 416 16.94 -14.71 -5.43
C ASP A 416 16.53 -13.30 -4.93
N GLY A 417 15.98 -13.21 -3.73
CA GLY A 417 15.47 -11.98 -3.14
C GLY A 417 14.04 -11.61 -3.54
N VAL A 418 13.32 -12.48 -4.25
CA VAL A 418 11.86 -12.41 -4.43
C VAL A 418 11.20 -13.16 -3.26
N LEU A 419 10.31 -12.51 -2.52
CA LEU A 419 9.57 -13.13 -1.42
C LEU A 419 8.28 -13.77 -1.91
N GLY A 420 7.78 -14.76 -1.16
CA GLY A 420 6.47 -15.35 -1.39
C GLY A 420 5.38 -14.29 -1.26
N ARG A 421 4.71 -13.96 -2.37
CA ARG A 421 3.83 -12.79 -2.50
C ARG A 421 2.54 -12.89 -1.68
N LEU A 422 2.09 -14.13 -1.43
CA LEU A 422 0.89 -14.44 -0.65
C LEU A 422 1.19 -14.88 0.79
N GLU A 423 2.47 -14.96 1.16
CA GLU A 423 2.90 -15.34 2.50
C GLU A 423 2.76 -14.18 3.49
N GLU A 424 2.44 -14.49 4.74
CA GLU A 424 2.48 -13.50 5.81
C GLU A 424 3.93 -13.12 6.12
N PRO A 425 4.21 -11.84 6.45
CA PRO A 425 5.55 -11.41 6.78
C PRO A 425 6.05 -12.08 8.07
N ASP A 426 7.31 -12.55 8.05
CA ASP A 426 7.99 -13.06 9.23
C ASP A 426 8.23 -11.92 10.24
N ALA A 427 8.13 -12.21 11.53
CA ALA A 427 8.40 -11.24 12.59
C ALA A 427 9.84 -10.70 12.53
N GLU A 428 10.82 -11.54 12.12
CA GLU A 428 12.21 -11.12 11.95
C GLU A 428 12.40 -10.10 10.82
N GLU A 429 11.53 -10.09 9.80
CA GLU A 429 11.56 -9.10 8.72
C GLU A 429 11.25 -7.68 9.21
N LEU A 430 10.55 -7.57 10.33
CA LEU A 430 10.05 -6.32 10.91
C LEU A 430 10.90 -5.80 12.08
N GLU A 431 11.88 -6.58 12.57
CA GLU A 431 12.66 -6.23 13.76
C GLU A 431 13.69 -5.12 13.52
N ASP A 432 14.07 -4.42 14.59
CA ASP A 432 15.27 -3.56 14.63
C ASP A 432 16.46 -4.39 15.08
N SER A 433 17.20 -4.97 14.13
CA SER A 433 18.33 -5.87 14.39
C SER A 433 19.52 -5.17 15.06
N PHE A 434 19.62 -3.84 15.04
CA PHE A 434 20.63 -3.12 15.82
C PHE A 434 20.49 -3.39 17.32
N LEU A 435 19.27 -3.46 17.83
CA LEU A 435 19.01 -3.73 19.25
C LEU A 435 19.41 -5.15 19.65
N ARG A 436 19.25 -6.12 18.73
CA ARG A 436 19.60 -7.52 18.94
C ARG A 436 21.11 -7.74 19.06
N TYR A 437 21.89 -7.03 18.28
CA TYR A 437 23.34 -7.26 18.16
C TYR A 437 24.21 -6.21 18.85
N ALA A 438 23.64 -5.17 19.47
CA ALA A 438 24.40 -4.16 20.20
C ALA A 438 25.16 -4.74 21.38
N GLY A 439 26.47 -4.42 21.47
CA GLY A 439 27.33 -4.78 22.60
C GLY A 439 27.54 -3.61 23.55
N ASN A 440 28.34 -3.84 24.60
CA ASN A 440 28.66 -2.83 25.63
C ASN A 440 29.89 -1.97 25.25
N ILE A 441 30.74 -2.44 24.33
CA ILE A 441 31.97 -1.74 23.89
C ILE A 441 31.60 -0.72 22.82
N LYS A 442 32.05 0.53 23.01
CA LYS A 442 31.75 1.66 22.11
C LYS A 442 33.01 2.11 21.40
N ALA A 443 32.96 2.24 20.08
CA ALA A 443 34.03 2.86 19.30
C ALA A 443 34.03 4.38 19.43
N SER A 444 35.22 4.99 19.33
CA SER A 444 35.36 6.45 19.22
C SER A 444 34.74 6.94 17.91
N ARG A 445 34.09 8.11 17.96
CA ARG A 445 33.49 8.76 16.78
C ARG A 445 34.36 9.92 16.24
N LYS A 446 35.54 10.18 16.85
CA LYS A 446 36.41 11.23 16.39
C LYS A 446 37.11 10.80 15.10
N GLU A 447 36.78 11.47 14.01
CA GLU A 447 37.37 11.30 12.70
C GLU A 447 37.78 12.66 12.14
N ALA A 448 38.87 12.70 11.34
CA ALA A 448 39.27 13.91 10.65
C ALA A 448 38.23 14.34 9.62
N THR A 449 38.02 15.65 9.46
CA THR A 449 37.13 16.20 8.45
C THR A 449 37.69 15.98 7.06
N ALA A 450 36.85 15.41 6.17
CA ALA A 450 37.19 15.18 4.76
C ALA A 450 37.21 16.49 3.96
N TRP A 451 37.83 16.47 2.79
CA TRP A 451 37.68 17.53 1.80
C TRP A 451 36.31 17.45 1.13
N HIS A 452 35.73 18.58 0.81
CA HIS A 452 34.42 18.65 0.15
C HIS A 452 34.52 19.40 -1.17
N LEU A 453 33.97 18.79 -2.23
CA LEU A 453 33.74 19.47 -3.49
C LEU A 453 32.69 20.55 -3.28
N THR A 454 33.01 21.76 -3.72
CA THR A 454 32.07 22.88 -3.75
C THR A 454 31.65 23.16 -5.17
N GLY A 455 30.40 23.48 -5.38
CA GLY A 455 29.80 23.84 -6.67
C GLY A 455 28.54 24.66 -6.46
N THR A 456 28.01 25.19 -7.53
CA THR A 456 26.72 25.91 -7.53
C THR A 456 25.63 24.87 -7.78
N PRO A 457 24.65 24.72 -6.88
CA PRO A 457 23.54 23.82 -7.10
C PRO A 457 22.72 24.25 -8.33
N GLU A 458 22.27 23.27 -9.11
CA GLU A 458 21.33 23.53 -10.20
C GLU A 458 20.02 24.15 -9.70
N LYS A 459 19.37 24.92 -10.57
CA LYS A 459 18.09 25.55 -10.29
C LYS A 459 17.02 24.47 -10.06
N ASP A 460 16.04 24.79 -9.23
CA ASP A 460 14.86 23.96 -8.95
C ASP A 460 15.18 22.55 -8.38
N GLY A 461 16.41 22.34 -7.89
CA GLY A 461 16.84 21.07 -7.32
C GLY A 461 17.00 19.96 -8.36
N PHE A 462 17.20 20.35 -9.63
CA PHE A 462 17.55 19.42 -10.69
C PHE A 462 18.84 18.67 -10.36
N LYS A 463 18.93 17.42 -10.74
CA LYS A 463 20.09 16.55 -10.54
C LYS A 463 20.52 15.98 -11.87
N ASP A 464 21.75 16.26 -12.23
CA ASP A 464 22.39 15.56 -13.35
C ASP A 464 22.69 14.12 -12.95
N LEU A 465 22.48 13.22 -13.87
CA LEU A 465 22.78 11.82 -13.71
C LEU A 465 23.68 11.35 -14.83
N VAL A 466 24.89 10.97 -14.47
CA VAL A 466 25.85 10.31 -15.36
C VAL A 466 25.83 8.82 -15.09
N THR A 467 25.53 8.03 -16.11
CA THR A 467 25.57 6.57 -16.03
C THR A 467 26.76 6.04 -16.84
N LEU A 468 27.64 5.32 -16.16
CA LEU A 468 28.69 4.53 -16.80
C LEU A 468 28.26 3.08 -16.88
N MET A 469 28.49 2.45 -18.02
CA MET A 469 28.23 1.03 -18.27
C MET A 469 29.55 0.33 -18.58
N ILE A 470 29.96 -0.61 -17.74
CA ILE A 470 31.24 -1.30 -17.88
C ILE A 470 31.00 -2.82 -17.87
N PRO A 471 31.60 -3.58 -18.80
CA PRO A 471 31.54 -5.04 -18.76
C PRO A 471 32.06 -5.58 -17.42
N ALA A 472 31.26 -6.36 -16.71
CA ALA A 472 31.62 -6.88 -15.39
C ALA A 472 32.87 -7.79 -15.43
N PRO A 473 33.09 -8.65 -16.45
CA PRO A 473 34.31 -9.43 -16.58
C PRO A 473 35.56 -8.55 -16.65
N ALA A 474 35.56 -7.50 -17.49
CA ALA A 474 36.70 -6.60 -17.64
C ALA A 474 37.04 -5.85 -16.33
N LEU A 475 35.99 -5.40 -15.62
CA LEU A 475 36.16 -4.71 -14.34
C LEU A 475 36.68 -5.65 -13.25
N LYS A 476 36.23 -6.91 -13.25
CA LYS A 476 36.77 -7.96 -12.34
C LYS A 476 38.21 -8.29 -12.62
N GLU A 477 38.61 -8.38 -13.89
CA GLU A 477 40.00 -8.64 -14.29
C GLU A 477 40.91 -7.48 -13.84
N CYS A 478 40.48 -6.24 -14.09
CA CYS A 478 41.18 -5.05 -13.61
C CYS A 478 41.34 -5.05 -12.08
N ALA A 479 40.28 -5.34 -11.35
CA ALA A 479 40.35 -5.42 -9.88
C ALA A 479 41.31 -6.50 -9.39
N LYS A 480 41.30 -7.66 -10.05
CA LYS A 480 42.22 -8.75 -9.75
C LYS A 480 43.69 -8.38 -10.03
N ALA A 481 43.94 -7.63 -11.11
CA ALA A 481 45.30 -7.16 -11.44
C ALA A 481 45.90 -6.25 -10.35
N HIS A 482 45.05 -5.48 -9.65
CA HIS A 482 45.45 -4.64 -8.51
C HIS A 482 45.30 -5.33 -7.14
N GLY A 483 44.92 -6.62 -7.09
CA GLY A 483 44.75 -7.38 -5.85
C GLY A 483 43.59 -6.93 -4.97
N VAL A 484 42.53 -6.32 -5.54
CA VAL A 484 41.39 -5.74 -4.80
C VAL A 484 40.06 -6.24 -5.33
N THR A 485 38.98 -5.98 -4.59
CA THR A 485 37.62 -6.23 -5.06
C THR A 485 37.13 -5.09 -5.99
N VAL A 486 36.07 -5.35 -6.78
CA VAL A 486 35.47 -4.33 -7.67
C VAL A 486 35.06 -3.08 -6.88
N THR A 487 34.49 -3.23 -5.68
CA THR A 487 34.12 -2.09 -4.85
C THR A 487 35.34 -1.28 -4.39
N GLU A 488 36.39 -1.95 -4.01
CA GLU A 488 37.67 -1.31 -3.61
C GLU A 488 38.33 -0.60 -4.79
N LEU A 489 38.32 -1.21 -5.98
CA LEU A 489 38.85 -0.60 -7.21
C LEU A 489 38.11 0.69 -7.55
N LEU A 490 36.75 0.65 -7.55
CA LEU A 490 35.92 1.84 -7.83
C LEU A 490 36.15 2.93 -6.77
N CYS A 491 36.28 2.53 -5.50
CA CYS A 491 36.59 3.45 -4.41
C CYS A 491 37.95 4.13 -4.64
N ALA A 492 39.00 3.36 -4.99
CA ALA A 492 40.34 3.88 -5.27
C ALA A 492 40.33 4.84 -6.46
N ALA A 493 39.63 4.51 -7.56
CA ALA A 493 39.51 5.37 -8.73
C ALA A 493 38.82 6.72 -8.40
N MET A 494 37.77 6.69 -7.60
CA MET A 494 37.12 7.92 -7.13
C MET A 494 38.02 8.74 -6.20
N MET A 495 38.76 8.08 -5.31
CA MET A 495 39.71 8.77 -4.43
C MET A 495 40.84 9.42 -5.22
N GLN A 496 41.36 8.76 -6.25
CA GLN A 496 42.40 9.33 -7.13
C GLN A 496 41.87 10.58 -7.85
N ALA A 497 40.69 10.49 -8.44
CA ALA A 497 40.04 11.64 -9.12
C ALA A 497 39.86 12.83 -8.16
N ILE A 498 39.40 12.56 -6.92
CA ILE A 498 39.23 13.62 -5.90
C ILE A 498 40.60 14.21 -5.48
N CYS A 499 41.64 13.41 -5.34
CA CYS A 499 43.01 13.89 -5.05
C CYS A 499 43.50 14.84 -6.13
N GLN A 500 43.29 14.47 -7.42
CA GLN A 500 43.65 15.31 -8.57
C GLN A 500 42.89 16.63 -8.56
N LEU A 501 41.58 16.59 -8.40
CA LEU A 501 40.73 17.79 -8.30
C LEU A 501 41.10 18.67 -7.11
N GLN A 502 41.47 18.07 -5.97
CA GLN A 502 41.92 18.82 -4.83
C GLN A 502 43.25 19.48 -5.08
N ALA A 503 44.19 18.79 -5.77
CA ALA A 503 45.51 19.35 -6.11
C ALA A 503 45.37 20.59 -7.01
N GLU A 504 44.47 20.58 -7.98
CA GLU A 504 44.15 21.72 -8.84
C GLU A 504 43.53 22.90 -8.07
N LYS A 505 42.52 22.60 -7.23
CA LYS A 505 41.80 23.64 -6.48
C LYS A 505 42.51 24.16 -5.25
N VAL A 506 43.42 23.36 -4.68
CA VAL A 506 44.22 23.66 -3.48
C VAL A 506 45.70 23.35 -3.77
N PRO A 507 46.43 24.22 -4.50
CA PRO A 507 47.82 23.99 -4.88
C PRO A 507 48.73 23.78 -3.66
N GLN A 508 48.52 24.55 -2.57
CA GLN A 508 49.33 24.47 -1.37
C GLN A 508 49.03 23.18 -0.58
N ARG A 509 49.93 22.19 -0.62
CA ARG A 509 49.76 20.86 -0.02
C ARG A 509 49.37 20.91 1.47
N SER A 510 49.97 21.79 2.27
CA SER A 510 49.67 21.94 3.71
C SER A 510 48.21 22.32 4.03
N ARG A 511 47.50 22.90 3.06
CA ARG A 511 46.09 23.29 3.19
C ARG A 511 45.09 22.23 2.71
N ARG A 512 45.59 21.15 2.09
CA ARG A 512 44.78 20.02 1.67
C ARG A 512 44.17 19.31 2.87
N LYS A 513 43.14 18.54 2.63
CA LYS A 513 42.44 17.73 3.64
C LYS A 513 42.40 16.26 3.21
N PRO A 514 42.21 15.33 4.13
CA PRO A 514 42.06 13.92 3.78
C PRO A 514 40.94 13.70 2.76
N VAL A 515 41.19 12.82 1.80
CA VAL A 515 40.19 12.33 0.86
C VAL A 515 39.63 11.02 1.40
N LYS A 516 38.29 11.00 1.58
CA LYS A 516 37.59 9.89 2.19
C LYS A 516 36.37 9.54 1.37
N VAL A 517 36.12 8.26 1.14
CA VAL A 517 34.92 7.75 0.50
C VAL A 517 34.12 6.92 1.51
N LEU A 518 32.82 7.17 1.63
CA LEU A 518 31.93 6.39 2.48
C LEU A 518 31.45 5.16 1.71
N LEU A 519 31.74 3.98 2.25
CA LEU A 519 31.29 2.69 1.74
C LEU A 519 30.27 2.09 2.70
N PRO A 520 28.98 2.02 2.36
CA PRO A 520 27.99 1.30 3.14
C PRO A 520 28.30 -0.19 3.21
N VAL A 521 28.12 -0.79 4.39
CA VAL A 521 28.31 -2.22 4.64
C VAL A 521 26.99 -2.84 5.05
N ASN A 522 26.55 -3.86 4.32
CA ASN A 522 25.38 -4.65 4.69
C ASN A 522 25.70 -5.53 5.89
N LEU A 523 25.16 -5.20 7.05
CA LEU A 523 25.43 -5.94 8.29
C LEU A 523 24.85 -7.37 8.29
N ARG A 524 23.92 -7.69 7.40
CA ARG A 524 23.39 -9.06 7.26
C ARG A 524 24.46 -10.07 6.83
N ASN A 525 25.53 -9.59 6.22
CA ASN A 525 26.70 -10.42 5.87
C ASN A 525 27.55 -10.80 7.09
N LEU A 526 27.45 -10.03 8.18
CA LEU A 526 28.22 -10.22 9.42
C LEU A 526 27.36 -10.75 10.57
N PHE A 527 26.07 -10.48 10.54
CA PHE A 527 25.12 -10.83 11.58
C PHE A 527 23.86 -11.43 10.94
N PRO A 528 23.50 -12.69 11.22
CA PRO A 528 22.31 -13.32 10.67
C PRO A 528 21.05 -12.51 10.99
N SER A 529 20.35 -12.03 9.96
CA SER A 529 19.13 -11.24 10.09
C SER A 529 18.31 -11.29 8.82
N LYS A 530 17.00 -11.46 8.96
CA LYS A 530 16.02 -11.37 7.86
C LYS A 530 15.37 -10.00 7.75
N THR A 531 15.76 -9.02 8.59
CA THR A 531 15.11 -7.71 8.62
C THR A 531 15.13 -7.03 7.24
N LEU A 532 13.98 -6.48 6.86
CA LEU A 532 13.82 -5.66 5.64
C LEU A 532 13.98 -4.17 5.94
N ARG A 533 14.23 -3.83 7.20
CA ARG A 533 14.49 -2.46 7.67
C ARG A 533 15.97 -2.10 7.51
N ASN A 534 16.37 -0.90 7.93
CA ASN A 534 17.78 -0.53 7.88
C ASN A 534 18.62 -1.44 8.79
N PHE A 535 19.61 -2.10 8.21
CA PHE A 535 20.64 -2.85 8.94
C PHE A 535 21.95 -2.75 8.20
N ALA A 536 22.45 -1.52 8.08
CA ALA A 536 23.70 -1.18 7.41
C ALA A 536 24.57 -0.28 8.30
N SER A 537 25.88 -0.39 8.14
CA SER A 537 26.89 0.49 8.73
C SER A 537 27.75 1.06 7.60
N TYR A 538 28.89 1.65 7.90
CA TYR A 538 29.77 2.20 6.89
C TYR A 538 31.24 2.08 7.30
N ILE A 539 32.11 2.09 6.29
CA ILE A 539 33.56 2.23 6.41
C ILE A 539 33.97 3.46 5.60
N THR A 540 34.99 4.17 6.07
CA THR A 540 35.52 5.36 5.41
C THR A 540 37.00 5.20 5.14
N PRO A 541 37.40 4.49 4.05
CA PRO A 541 38.81 4.48 3.60
C PRO A 541 39.26 5.93 3.35
N GLU A 542 40.55 6.20 3.67
CA GLU A 542 41.09 7.54 3.54
C GLU A 542 42.55 7.51 3.03
N VAL A 543 42.90 8.55 2.28
CA VAL A 543 44.28 8.95 2.00
C VAL A 543 44.45 10.43 2.33
N ASP A 544 45.64 10.80 2.81
CA ASP A 544 45.95 12.19 3.18
C ASP A 544 46.94 12.83 2.21
N PRO A 545 46.47 13.64 1.25
CA PRO A 545 47.35 14.27 0.25
C PRO A 545 48.40 15.24 0.82
N ARG A 546 48.36 15.51 2.12
CA ARG A 546 49.40 16.28 2.81
C ARG A 546 50.69 15.46 2.99
N MET A 547 50.55 14.11 3.08
CA MET A 547 51.69 13.20 3.29
C MET A 547 52.50 12.92 2.02
N GLY A 548 51.92 13.14 0.85
CA GLY A 548 52.53 12.87 -0.44
C GLY A 548 51.52 12.70 -1.55
N ASP A 549 52.03 12.47 -2.74
CA ASP A 549 51.20 12.04 -3.88
C ASP A 549 51.19 10.50 -3.86
N TYR A 550 50.01 9.93 -4.07
CA TYR A 550 49.79 8.50 -4.05
C TYR A 550 49.65 7.96 -5.47
N THR A 551 50.31 6.84 -5.75
CA THR A 551 50.01 6.04 -6.94
C THR A 551 48.65 5.35 -6.81
N PHE A 552 48.11 4.88 -7.93
CA PHE A 552 46.84 4.17 -7.90
C PHE A 552 46.89 2.89 -7.04
N ASP A 553 48.00 2.15 -7.13
CA ASP A 553 48.22 0.93 -6.33
C ASP A 553 48.31 1.22 -4.83
N GLU A 554 48.95 2.32 -4.43
CA GLU A 554 48.98 2.72 -3.02
C GLU A 554 47.61 3.09 -2.50
N ILE A 555 46.77 3.74 -3.32
CA ILE A 555 45.38 4.02 -2.97
C ILE A 555 44.59 2.71 -2.85
N CYS A 556 44.71 1.78 -3.80
CA CYS A 556 44.10 0.46 -3.75
C CYS A 556 44.47 -0.29 -2.46
N ALA A 557 45.79 -0.32 -2.14
CA ALA A 557 46.28 -0.95 -0.91
C ALA A 557 45.69 -0.29 0.35
N ALA A 558 45.63 1.05 0.42
CA ALA A 558 45.07 1.77 1.55
C ALA A 558 43.58 1.44 1.75
N VAL A 559 42.81 1.39 0.66
CA VAL A 559 41.38 1.01 0.68
C VAL A 559 41.23 -0.44 1.15
N HIS A 560 41.99 -1.37 0.57
CA HIS A 560 41.93 -2.79 0.90
C HIS A 560 42.25 -3.06 2.38
N HIS A 561 43.36 -2.50 2.89
CA HIS A 561 43.72 -2.65 4.30
C HIS A 561 42.66 -2.06 5.24
N ARG A 562 42.12 -0.90 4.93
CA ARG A 562 41.08 -0.28 5.75
C ARG A 562 39.80 -1.13 5.77
N MET A 563 39.40 -1.67 4.64
CA MET A 563 38.25 -2.58 4.53
C MET A 563 38.50 -3.85 5.35
N GLY A 564 39.67 -4.48 5.25
CA GLY A 564 40.03 -5.68 6.03
C GLY A 564 40.01 -5.43 7.54
N LEU A 565 40.50 -4.28 8.00
CA LEU A 565 40.53 -3.94 9.42
C LEU A 565 39.18 -3.63 10.02
N GLU A 566 38.24 -3.02 9.26
CA GLU A 566 36.98 -2.53 9.79
C GLU A 566 35.79 -3.43 9.45
N ASN A 567 35.83 -4.20 8.36
CA ASN A 567 34.69 -5.05 7.94
C ASN A 567 34.67 -6.38 8.70
N ASN A 568 34.53 -6.29 10.00
CA ASN A 568 34.39 -7.46 10.89
C ASN A 568 33.32 -7.24 11.96
N PRO A 569 32.75 -8.33 12.54
CA PRO A 569 31.67 -8.24 13.51
C PRO A 569 32.01 -7.41 14.77
N GLN A 570 33.24 -7.47 15.27
CA GLN A 570 33.68 -6.79 16.48
C GLN A 570 33.64 -5.26 16.29
N THR A 571 34.29 -4.78 15.23
CA THR A 571 34.38 -3.35 14.90
C THR A 571 33.01 -2.78 14.55
N MET A 572 32.23 -3.49 13.74
CA MET A 572 30.89 -3.03 13.37
C MET A 572 29.96 -2.99 14.57
N ARG A 573 30.00 -4.00 15.45
CA ARG A 573 29.24 -3.99 16.71
C ARG A 573 29.58 -2.79 17.59
N ALA A 574 30.87 -2.48 17.75
CA ALA A 574 31.31 -1.33 18.53
C ALA A 574 30.86 0.03 17.93
N LYS A 575 30.84 0.14 16.59
CA LYS A 575 30.35 1.34 15.88
C LYS A 575 28.87 1.61 16.18
N PHE A 576 28.00 0.63 16.01
CA PHE A 576 26.56 0.87 16.24
C PHE A 576 26.15 0.80 17.72
N ALA A 577 26.91 0.14 18.60
CA ALA A 577 26.64 0.13 20.04
C ALA A 577 26.60 1.54 20.65
N ALA A 578 27.45 2.44 20.16
CA ALA A 578 27.43 3.86 20.57
C ALA A 578 26.13 4.58 20.19
N ASN A 579 25.51 4.22 19.06
CA ASN A 579 24.23 4.77 18.61
C ASN A 579 23.08 4.23 19.48
N VAL A 580 23.04 2.92 19.70
CA VAL A 580 22.04 2.25 20.54
C VAL A 580 22.09 2.77 21.99
N ALA A 581 23.29 2.89 22.57
CA ALA A 581 23.44 3.42 23.93
C ALA A 581 22.92 4.86 24.07
N SER A 582 23.14 5.70 23.05
CA SER A 582 22.61 7.07 23.03
C SER A 582 21.06 7.06 23.06
N GLU A 583 20.43 6.14 22.32
CA GLU A 583 18.98 5.98 22.28
C GLU A 583 18.39 5.52 23.63
N GLN A 584 19.13 4.68 24.35
CA GLN A 584 18.68 4.12 25.61
C GLN A 584 18.81 5.11 26.79
N SER A 585 19.47 6.26 26.58
CA SER A 585 19.62 7.29 27.62
C SER A 585 18.26 7.78 28.13
N PRO A 586 17.99 7.74 29.45
CA PRO A 586 16.71 8.19 30.01
C PRO A 586 16.41 9.66 29.68
N LEU A 587 17.44 10.52 29.69
CA LEU A 587 17.30 11.95 29.35
C LEU A 587 16.83 12.12 27.90
N LEU A 588 17.40 11.37 26.95
CA LEU A 588 16.98 11.44 25.56
C LEU A 588 15.58 10.84 25.32
N ARG A 589 15.13 9.91 26.15
CA ARG A 589 13.78 9.32 26.00
C ARG A 589 12.69 10.34 26.30
N VAL A 590 12.84 11.17 27.31
CA VAL A 590 11.81 12.15 27.74
C VAL A 590 11.95 13.53 27.09
N MET A 591 13.05 13.79 26.39
CA MET A 591 13.27 15.07 25.70
C MET A 591 12.26 15.27 24.58
N PRO A 592 11.58 16.43 24.46
CA PRO A 592 10.64 16.72 23.37
C PRO A 592 11.29 16.63 21.99
N LEU A 593 10.51 16.16 21.00
CA LEU A 593 11.01 15.85 19.65
C LEU A 593 11.64 17.07 18.95
N PHE A 594 11.13 18.28 19.17
CA PHE A 594 11.69 19.49 18.54
C PHE A 594 13.12 19.80 19.00
N ILE A 595 13.42 19.58 20.30
CA ILE A 595 14.78 19.73 20.85
C ILE A 595 15.70 18.65 20.30
N LYS A 596 15.22 17.39 20.26
CA LYS A 596 15.98 16.29 19.64
C LYS A 596 16.33 16.55 18.19
N ASN A 597 15.37 17.05 17.41
CA ASN A 597 15.60 17.36 15.99
C ASN A 597 16.70 18.42 15.83
N LEU A 598 16.69 19.46 16.67
CA LEU A 598 17.72 20.49 16.64
C LEU A 598 19.11 19.93 16.98
N ALA A 599 19.20 19.14 18.06
CA ALA A 599 20.44 18.49 18.47
C ALA A 599 20.96 17.48 17.42
N MET A 600 20.07 16.61 16.93
CA MET A 600 20.42 15.60 15.91
C MET A 600 20.84 16.26 14.60
N LYS A 601 20.18 17.35 14.19
CA LYS A 601 20.57 18.14 13.02
C LYS A 601 21.95 18.74 13.19
N ALA A 602 22.24 19.39 14.34
CA ALA A 602 23.55 19.95 14.62
C ALA A 602 24.66 18.87 14.58
N VAL A 603 24.42 17.71 15.19
CA VAL A 603 25.38 16.56 15.14
C VAL A 603 25.55 16.06 13.70
N PHE A 604 24.49 15.95 12.94
CA PHE A 604 24.56 15.52 11.54
C PHE A 604 25.36 16.51 10.69
N ASP A 605 25.06 17.81 10.80
CA ASP A 605 25.70 18.87 10.01
C ASP A 605 27.20 19.03 10.36
N THR A 606 27.58 18.80 11.63
CA THR A 606 28.97 18.99 12.09
C THR A 606 29.82 17.72 12.04
N VAL A 607 29.23 16.58 12.31
CA VAL A 607 29.95 15.28 12.40
C VAL A 607 29.59 14.37 11.23
N GLY A 608 28.32 14.21 10.90
CA GLY A 608 27.86 13.23 9.89
C GLY A 608 28.29 13.59 8.48
N GLU A 609 27.95 14.80 8.01
CA GLU A 609 28.27 15.24 6.64
C GLU A 609 29.76 15.59 6.42
N CYS A 610 30.56 15.73 7.46
CA CYS A 610 31.96 16.09 7.34
C CYS A 610 32.89 14.89 7.19
N LYS A 611 32.37 13.67 7.25
CA LYS A 611 33.18 12.44 7.31
C LYS A 611 33.69 11.95 5.97
N SER A 612 33.04 12.30 4.87
CA SER A 612 33.38 11.78 3.53
C SER A 612 33.21 12.83 2.45
N CYS A 613 33.97 12.70 1.38
CA CYS A 613 33.87 13.50 0.17
C CYS A 613 32.63 13.11 -0.67
N LEU A 614 32.38 11.81 -0.74
CA LEU A 614 31.24 11.21 -1.42
C LEU A 614 30.86 9.85 -0.80
N CYS A 615 29.74 9.30 -1.22
CA CYS A 615 29.29 7.94 -0.89
C CYS A 615 29.31 7.08 -2.16
N LEU A 616 29.90 5.89 -2.07
CA LEU A 616 29.86 4.85 -3.08
C LEU A 616 29.09 3.65 -2.52
N SER A 617 27.85 3.48 -2.96
CA SER A 617 27.00 2.37 -2.54
C SER A 617 26.88 1.32 -3.63
N ASN A 618 27.36 0.11 -3.37
CA ASN A 618 27.32 -0.99 -4.32
C ASN A 618 26.40 -2.11 -3.83
N LEU A 619 25.31 -2.36 -4.57
CA LEU A 619 24.36 -3.46 -4.30
C LEU A 619 24.88 -4.82 -4.81
N GLY A 620 25.99 -4.83 -5.57
CA GLY A 620 26.57 -6.05 -6.13
C GLY A 620 25.78 -6.59 -7.32
N VAL A 621 25.90 -7.90 -7.54
CA VAL A 621 25.22 -8.59 -8.63
C VAL A 621 23.75 -8.81 -8.27
N VAL A 622 22.86 -8.23 -9.07
CA VAL A 622 21.44 -8.47 -8.95
C VAL A 622 21.08 -9.76 -9.68
N ARG A 623 20.50 -10.71 -8.97
CA ARG A 623 19.95 -11.93 -9.54
C ARG A 623 18.42 -11.86 -9.49
N LEU A 624 17.78 -12.36 -10.53
CA LEU A 624 16.33 -12.58 -10.60
C LEU A 624 16.10 -14.06 -10.94
N PRO A 625 14.96 -14.65 -10.57
CA PRO A 625 14.53 -15.94 -11.10
C PRO A 625 14.64 -15.95 -12.63
N GLU A 626 15.18 -17.03 -13.22
CA GLU A 626 15.48 -17.13 -14.65
C GLU A 626 14.28 -16.75 -15.56
N VAL A 627 13.07 -17.12 -15.13
CA VAL A 627 11.84 -16.83 -15.86
C VAL A 627 11.55 -15.32 -15.99
N MET A 628 12.17 -14.46 -15.16
CA MET A 628 12.00 -13.01 -15.21
C MET A 628 13.04 -12.33 -16.11
N ALA A 629 14.21 -12.92 -16.27
CA ALA A 629 15.36 -12.30 -16.96
C ALA A 629 15.06 -11.82 -18.39
N PRO A 630 14.30 -12.55 -19.24
CA PRO A 630 13.96 -12.12 -20.59
C PRO A 630 13.17 -10.82 -20.70
N TYR A 631 12.46 -10.43 -19.63
CA TYR A 631 11.59 -9.26 -19.61
C TYR A 631 12.27 -8.01 -19.08
N VAL A 632 13.50 -8.11 -18.56
CA VAL A 632 14.23 -7.01 -17.91
C VAL A 632 15.48 -6.67 -18.69
N ALA A 633 15.43 -5.57 -19.42
CA ALA A 633 16.55 -5.10 -20.24
C ALA A 633 17.66 -4.47 -19.39
N ARG A 634 17.31 -3.70 -18.35
CA ARG A 634 18.26 -2.97 -17.51
C ARG A 634 17.72 -2.78 -16.10
N MET A 635 18.63 -2.74 -15.11
CA MET A 635 18.31 -2.31 -13.75
C MET A 635 19.26 -1.18 -13.32
N ASP A 636 18.77 -0.25 -12.53
CA ASP A 636 19.54 0.88 -12.01
C ASP A 636 19.32 1.07 -10.51
N PHE A 637 20.38 1.51 -9.86
CA PHE A 637 20.38 1.94 -8.47
C PHE A 637 20.96 3.35 -8.37
N ILE A 638 20.18 4.30 -7.86
CA ILE A 638 20.57 5.69 -7.75
C ILE A 638 20.41 6.12 -6.30
N ILE A 639 21.44 6.73 -5.74
CA ILE A 639 21.41 7.28 -4.38
C ILE A 639 21.32 8.81 -4.42
N GLY A 640 20.62 9.36 -3.43
CA GLY A 640 20.46 10.80 -3.33
C GLY A 640 21.75 11.54 -3.00
N VAL A 641 21.86 12.76 -3.46
CA VAL A 641 22.96 13.66 -3.13
C VAL A 641 22.85 14.19 -1.69
N GLN A 642 23.97 14.60 -1.09
CA GLN A 642 24.04 15.27 0.21
C GLN A 642 24.61 16.68 0.04
N ALA A 643 24.31 17.57 0.97
CA ALA A 643 24.72 18.97 0.84
C ALA A 643 26.23 19.15 0.75
N LYS A 644 27.02 18.32 1.44
CA LYS A 644 28.48 18.35 1.42
C LYS A 644 29.09 17.20 0.59
N ALA A 645 28.26 16.31 0.05
CA ALA A 645 28.65 15.23 -0.85
C ALA A 645 27.66 15.19 -2.04
N PRO A 646 27.79 16.13 -2.98
CA PRO A 646 26.86 16.25 -4.10
C PRO A 646 27.06 15.18 -5.19
N HIS A 647 28.15 14.42 -5.16
CA HIS A 647 28.53 13.46 -6.17
C HIS A 647 28.52 12.02 -5.60
N ASN A 648 27.34 11.53 -5.21
CA ASN A 648 27.20 10.18 -4.70
C ASN A 648 26.97 9.18 -5.83
N CYS A 649 27.53 7.98 -5.71
CA CYS A 649 27.45 6.95 -6.75
C CYS A 649 26.75 5.70 -6.25
N GLY A 650 25.68 5.29 -6.96
CA GLY A 650 25.01 4.02 -6.82
C GLY A 650 25.51 3.02 -7.86
N VAL A 651 25.83 1.80 -7.44
CA VAL A 651 26.37 0.75 -8.32
C VAL A 651 25.54 -0.52 -8.19
N LEU A 652 25.22 -1.14 -9.31
CA LEU A 652 24.72 -2.51 -9.36
C LEU A 652 25.22 -3.21 -10.63
N THR A 653 25.22 -4.54 -10.61
CA THR A 653 25.54 -5.36 -11.78
C THR A 653 24.29 -6.11 -12.23
N TRP A 654 23.96 -6.01 -13.51
CA TRP A 654 22.88 -6.74 -14.17
C TRP A 654 23.38 -7.29 -15.52
N ASN A 655 23.15 -8.57 -15.80
CA ASN A 655 23.52 -9.23 -17.06
C ASN A 655 24.95 -8.88 -17.54
N ASP A 656 25.96 -9.19 -16.73
CA ASP A 656 27.38 -8.94 -17.03
C ASP A 656 27.76 -7.47 -17.29
N THR A 657 26.88 -6.53 -17.00
CA THR A 657 27.16 -5.09 -17.08
C THR A 657 27.07 -4.46 -15.70
N VAL A 658 28.10 -3.73 -15.32
CA VAL A 658 28.12 -2.88 -14.13
C VAL A 658 27.59 -1.51 -14.50
N TYR A 659 26.51 -1.11 -13.87
CA TYR A 659 25.90 0.22 -13.99
C TYR A 659 26.34 1.08 -12.82
N ILE A 660 27.01 2.19 -13.10
CA ILE A 660 27.48 3.17 -12.12
C ILE A 660 26.71 4.46 -12.37
N ASN A 661 25.86 4.84 -11.45
CA ASN A 661 25.00 6.03 -11.51
C ASN A 661 25.52 7.08 -10.52
N CYS A 662 26.08 8.17 -11.06
CA CYS A 662 26.69 9.26 -10.29
C CYS A 662 25.97 10.58 -10.49
#